data_6b0197fd404b397199a91c7040d7c911
#
_entry.id   6b0197fd404b397199a91c7040d7c911
#
_cell.length_a   1.000
_cell.length_b   1.000
_cell.length_c   1.000
_cell.angle_alpha   90.00
_cell.angle_beta   90.00
_cell.angle_gamma   90.00
#
_symmetry.space_group_name_H-M   'P 1'
#
loop_
_entity.id
_entity.type
_entity.pdbx_description
1 polymer ?
#
loop_
_entity_poly.entity_id
_entity_poly.type
_entity_poly.pdbx_seq_one_letter_code
_entity_poly.pdbx_strand_id
1 'polypeptide(L)'
;MLGLLKKIFDPNPKEIRRLQEMVVEINEWEPEISKLSDADLRGKTAEFKQRLANGATLDDILPEAFAVVREAAVRTIGLRHFDVQLMGGIVLHEGRIAEMRTGEGKTLVATLPVYLNALEGKGVHVVTVNDYLAKRDAQWMGPIYSFLGLSVGVIVHGKDFAERRQAYAADVTYGTNNEFGFDYLRDNMVRSRDQMVQRDLHYAIVDEVDSILIDEARTPLIISGVGEESTQHYQRFAQLVPRLKRDVHYTVDEKARTVALTEEGTAYVEKLLGIESLVDEENFRLNHYLIQALKAHTLFQRDRDYVVKDGQVIIVDEFTGRLMFGRRYSDGLHQAIEAKEGVRIERESQTLATITFQNYFRMYKKLAGMTGTAKTEEEEFRNIYGMDVVEIPTHKPMIREDYPDVVYKTQEAKFRAVIEEIAECHAKGQPVLVGTVSIETSEKLSAMLKKRGIPHQVLNAKYHEQEAEIIAQAGKKGAVTIATNMAGRGTDIVLGGNPEFLARQEMRKRGYTDEQIALAADLTLGGGGAAGNPSGNPGGHPGGAADREWLAKAHAEYRALVEEMRRRLAPEQEEVRALGGLHIIGTERHESRRIDNQLRGRAGRQGDPGSSRFYVSLEDDLMRLFGSERISGIMERLGWEEDMPIEHPQITKAIENAQKRVEARNFELRKQVLQFDDVMNKQREVVYDQRRKVLLGENLRENVVEMLRRLVEDYVDTYCDEKLSADEWDLEGLRDRMADLLNRPAEELAVPELAGDGSDVDRDTLKERLQALAVEAYEAREREFGPELMREIERHFLLQFMDMKWMEHLRAMDDLREGIGLRAYGQRNPLIEYQLEAFEMFQGMMGSIQEDTVKALFRVRVRAEAPPGPAAGGDLLSRATGFYGGGQAAGAFGRREGGRPAPRVQQRRVAQKVGRNDPCPCGSGKKYKHCCGRAG
;
A
#
# COMPACT_ATOMS: atom_id res chain seq x y z
N MET A 1 -2.60 -42.93 -8.24
CA MET A 1 -3.86 -43.03 -7.49
C MET A 1 -4.25 -41.71 -6.85
N LEU A 2 -3.40 -41.01 -6.11
CA LEU A 2 -3.70 -39.69 -5.52
C LEU A 2 -4.06 -38.60 -6.53
N GLY A 3 -3.47 -38.60 -7.73
CA GLY A 3 -3.80 -37.61 -8.77
C GLY A 3 -5.16 -37.84 -9.45
N LEU A 4 -5.64 -39.08 -9.48
CA LEU A 4 -6.99 -39.41 -9.97
C LEU A 4 -8.07 -39.05 -8.95
N LEU A 5 -7.79 -39.26 -7.65
CA LEU A 5 -8.66 -38.85 -6.57
C LEU A 5 -8.80 -37.31 -6.51
N LYS A 6 -7.72 -36.55 -6.69
CA LYS A 6 -7.78 -35.08 -6.78
C LYS A 6 -8.67 -34.60 -7.93
N LYS A 7 -8.63 -35.22 -9.09
CA LYS A 7 -9.50 -34.88 -10.24
C LYS A 7 -10.98 -35.22 -10.02
N ILE A 8 -11.28 -36.24 -9.19
CA ILE A 8 -12.66 -36.64 -8.88
C ILE A 8 -13.32 -35.73 -7.86
N PHE A 9 -12.51 -35.13 -6.98
CA PHE A 9 -12.96 -34.20 -5.91
C PHE A 9 -12.68 -32.72 -6.23
N ASP A 10 -12.28 -32.38 -7.45
CA ASP A 10 -12.13 -31.00 -7.88
C ASP A 10 -13.51 -30.35 -8.04
N PRO A 11 -13.83 -29.30 -7.25
CA PRO A 11 -15.13 -28.62 -7.32
C PRO A 11 -15.29 -27.77 -8.59
N ASN A 12 -14.20 -27.38 -9.25
CA ASN A 12 -14.19 -26.43 -10.37
C ASN A 12 -15.08 -26.86 -11.56
N PRO A 13 -15.09 -28.14 -12.04
CA PRO A 13 -15.97 -28.53 -13.14
C PRO A 13 -17.47 -28.40 -12.82
N LYS A 14 -17.84 -28.55 -11.57
CA LYS A 14 -19.25 -28.42 -11.10
C LYS A 14 -19.63 -26.93 -11.09
N GLU A 15 -18.72 -26.11 -10.66
CA GLU A 15 -18.88 -24.68 -10.60
C GLU A 15 -18.97 -24.07 -12.00
N ILE A 16 -18.13 -24.49 -12.93
CA ILE A 16 -18.19 -24.04 -14.33
C ILE A 16 -19.56 -24.38 -14.97
N ARG A 17 -20.15 -25.54 -14.67
CA ARG A 17 -21.50 -25.87 -15.16
C ARG A 17 -22.56 -24.92 -14.61
N ARG A 18 -22.54 -24.63 -13.34
CA ARG A 18 -23.45 -23.65 -12.72
C ARG A 18 -23.31 -22.26 -13.37
N LEU A 19 -22.09 -21.81 -13.60
CA LEU A 19 -21.84 -20.54 -14.28
C LEU A 19 -22.30 -20.56 -15.73
N GLN A 20 -22.17 -21.70 -16.42
CA GLN A 20 -22.70 -21.87 -17.80
C GLN A 20 -24.21 -21.73 -17.86
N GLU A 21 -24.93 -22.28 -16.89
CA GLU A 21 -26.40 -22.15 -16.81
C GLU A 21 -26.78 -20.67 -16.67
N MET A 22 -26.14 -19.90 -15.80
CA MET A 22 -26.39 -18.46 -15.67
C MET A 22 -26.00 -17.66 -16.94
N VAL A 23 -24.97 -18.09 -17.66
CA VAL A 23 -24.57 -17.46 -18.94
C VAL A 23 -25.66 -17.68 -20.00
N VAL A 24 -26.34 -18.84 -20.00
CA VAL A 24 -27.47 -19.09 -20.90
C VAL A 24 -28.58 -18.05 -20.64
N GLU A 25 -28.94 -17.80 -19.39
CA GLU A 25 -29.93 -16.78 -19.01
C GLU A 25 -29.55 -15.39 -19.51
N ILE A 26 -28.27 -15.01 -19.38
CA ILE A 26 -27.76 -13.71 -19.87
C ILE A 26 -27.89 -13.65 -21.42
N ASN A 27 -27.57 -14.74 -22.11
CA ASN A 27 -27.66 -14.81 -23.55
C ASN A 27 -29.12 -14.75 -24.06
N GLU A 28 -30.09 -15.18 -23.28
CA GLU A 28 -31.53 -15.06 -23.61
C GLU A 28 -31.98 -13.59 -23.65
N TRP A 29 -31.39 -12.71 -22.84
CA TRP A 29 -31.67 -11.26 -22.87
C TRP A 29 -31.06 -10.53 -24.06
N GLU A 30 -29.99 -11.03 -24.67
CA GLU A 30 -29.23 -10.31 -25.71
C GLU A 30 -30.07 -9.88 -26.92
N PRO A 31 -31.00 -10.74 -27.48
CA PRO A 31 -31.81 -10.36 -28.62
C PRO A 31 -32.83 -9.24 -28.35
N GLU A 32 -33.23 -9.05 -27.09
CA GLU A 32 -34.12 -7.96 -26.68
C GLU A 32 -33.34 -6.67 -26.45
N ILE A 33 -32.26 -6.76 -25.73
CA ILE A 33 -31.41 -5.62 -25.37
C ILE A 33 -30.77 -5.00 -26.63
N SER A 34 -30.33 -5.80 -27.59
CA SER A 34 -29.72 -5.31 -28.84
C SER A 34 -30.67 -4.47 -29.71
N LYS A 35 -32.00 -4.61 -29.55
CA LYS A 35 -33.00 -3.82 -30.28
C LYS A 35 -33.30 -2.46 -29.63
N LEU A 36 -32.89 -2.24 -28.41
CA LEU A 36 -33.17 -1.02 -27.70
C LEU A 36 -32.45 0.18 -28.35
N SER A 37 -33.09 1.33 -28.37
CA SER A 37 -32.44 2.59 -28.73
C SER A 37 -31.39 2.95 -27.67
N ASP A 38 -30.46 3.85 -28.00
CA ASP A 38 -29.47 4.35 -27.04
C ASP A 38 -30.13 5.00 -25.81
N ALA A 39 -31.27 5.66 -26.00
CA ALA A 39 -32.02 6.29 -24.91
C ALA A 39 -32.67 5.24 -23.99
N ASP A 40 -33.25 4.19 -24.58
CA ASP A 40 -33.88 3.11 -23.80
C ASP A 40 -32.83 2.27 -23.08
N LEU A 41 -31.70 1.99 -23.72
CA LEU A 41 -30.59 1.26 -23.09
C LEU A 41 -30.00 2.03 -21.88
N ARG A 42 -29.83 3.35 -22.01
CA ARG A 42 -29.49 4.23 -20.87
C ARG A 42 -30.56 4.24 -19.78
N GLY A 43 -31.80 4.20 -20.16
CA GLY A 43 -32.97 4.18 -19.26
C GLY A 43 -32.99 2.95 -18.34
N LYS A 44 -32.37 1.82 -18.76
CA LYS A 44 -32.28 0.60 -17.96
C LYS A 44 -31.58 0.81 -16.62
N THR A 45 -30.61 1.71 -16.53
CA THR A 45 -29.95 2.06 -15.25
C THR A 45 -30.94 2.63 -14.22
N ALA A 46 -31.83 3.51 -14.66
CA ALA A 46 -32.85 4.07 -13.75
C ALA A 46 -33.90 3.00 -13.37
N GLU A 47 -34.28 2.13 -14.32
CA GLU A 47 -35.18 1.01 -14.06
C GLU A 47 -34.57 0.04 -13.01
N PHE A 48 -33.31 -0.35 -13.14
CA PHE A 48 -32.65 -1.23 -12.17
C PHE A 48 -32.57 -0.60 -10.79
N LYS A 49 -32.17 0.69 -10.70
CA LYS A 49 -32.16 1.41 -9.42
C LYS A 49 -33.54 1.44 -8.77
N GLN A 50 -34.61 1.57 -9.55
CA GLN A 50 -35.98 1.53 -9.03
C GLN A 50 -36.36 0.11 -8.58
N ARG A 51 -36.00 -0.94 -9.30
CA ARG A 51 -36.24 -2.35 -8.90
C ARG A 51 -35.52 -2.67 -7.58
N LEU A 52 -34.29 -2.23 -7.41
CA LEU A 52 -33.52 -2.38 -6.17
C LEU A 52 -34.21 -1.62 -5.02
N ALA A 53 -34.68 -0.39 -5.24
CA ALA A 53 -35.45 0.37 -4.25
C ALA A 53 -36.77 -0.32 -3.87
N ASN A 54 -37.35 -1.10 -4.77
CA ASN A 54 -38.58 -1.87 -4.53
C ASN A 54 -38.32 -3.26 -3.90
N GLY A 55 -37.05 -3.57 -3.54
CA GLY A 55 -36.69 -4.79 -2.81
C GLY A 55 -36.13 -5.95 -3.66
N ALA A 56 -35.88 -5.75 -4.95
CA ALA A 56 -35.12 -6.72 -5.75
C ALA A 56 -33.65 -6.78 -5.28
N THR A 57 -33.04 -7.92 -5.42
CA THR A 57 -31.60 -8.10 -5.14
C THR A 57 -30.75 -7.83 -6.39
N LEU A 58 -29.45 -7.67 -6.21
CA LEU A 58 -28.51 -7.58 -7.34
C LEU A 58 -28.52 -8.86 -8.18
N ASP A 59 -28.70 -10.03 -7.55
CA ASP A 59 -28.76 -11.33 -8.24
C ASP A 59 -30.00 -11.45 -9.14
N ASP A 60 -31.15 -10.89 -8.73
CA ASP A 60 -32.40 -10.89 -9.52
C ASP A 60 -32.26 -10.09 -10.82
N ILE A 61 -31.42 -9.08 -10.85
CA ILE A 61 -31.22 -8.21 -12.01
C ILE A 61 -29.96 -8.54 -12.81
N LEU A 62 -29.08 -9.41 -12.28
CA LEU A 62 -27.77 -9.71 -12.86
C LEU A 62 -27.84 -10.14 -14.32
N PRO A 63 -28.71 -11.11 -14.76
CA PRO A 63 -28.72 -11.55 -16.14
C PRO A 63 -29.02 -10.43 -17.13
N GLU A 64 -30.03 -9.62 -16.84
CA GLU A 64 -30.43 -8.50 -17.67
C GLU A 64 -29.37 -7.38 -17.63
N ALA A 65 -28.83 -7.05 -16.47
CA ALA A 65 -27.80 -6.02 -16.31
C ALA A 65 -26.51 -6.37 -17.07
N PHE A 66 -26.08 -7.63 -17.04
CA PHE A 66 -24.91 -8.07 -17.80
C PHE A 66 -25.14 -8.00 -19.31
N ALA A 67 -26.33 -8.32 -19.78
CA ALA A 67 -26.71 -8.14 -21.19
C ALA A 67 -26.68 -6.66 -21.61
N VAL A 68 -27.13 -5.75 -20.72
CA VAL A 68 -27.07 -4.30 -20.94
C VAL A 68 -25.63 -3.81 -21.05
N VAL A 69 -24.74 -4.23 -20.16
CA VAL A 69 -23.30 -3.87 -20.20
C VAL A 69 -22.64 -4.42 -21.46
N ARG A 70 -22.96 -5.67 -21.85
CA ARG A 70 -22.45 -6.30 -23.06
C ARG A 70 -22.79 -5.46 -24.30
N GLU A 71 -24.04 -5.05 -24.44
CA GLU A 71 -24.49 -4.22 -25.57
C GLU A 71 -23.89 -2.81 -25.51
N ALA A 72 -23.81 -2.20 -24.32
CA ALA A 72 -23.14 -0.91 -24.15
C ALA A 72 -21.66 -0.96 -24.56
N ALA A 73 -20.94 -2.04 -24.22
CA ALA A 73 -19.57 -2.25 -24.64
C ALA A 73 -19.42 -2.37 -26.16
N VAL A 74 -20.34 -3.05 -26.83
CA VAL A 74 -20.36 -3.12 -28.31
C VAL A 74 -20.54 -1.74 -28.91
N ARG A 75 -21.49 -0.94 -28.39
CA ARG A 75 -21.82 0.38 -28.96
C ARG A 75 -20.74 1.43 -28.67
N THR A 76 -20.04 1.33 -27.55
CA THR A 76 -19.09 2.39 -27.15
C THR A 76 -17.66 2.08 -27.56
N ILE A 77 -17.16 0.89 -27.29
CA ILE A 77 -15.77 0.48 -27.53
C ILE A 77 -15.61 -0.61 -28.58
N GLY A 78 -16.70 -1.11 -29.15
CA GLY A 78 -16.69 -2.12 -30.21
C GLY A 78 -16.33 -3.55 -29.74
N LEU A 79 -16.39 -3.83 -28.45
CA LEU A 79 -16.02 -5.12 -27.84
C LEU A 79 -17.25 -5.81 -27.26
N ARG A 80 -17.49 -7.06 -27.67
CA ARG A 80 -18.53 -7.92 -27.11
C ARG A 80 -17.91 -8.91 -26.12
N HIS A 81 -18.43 -8.99 -24.91
CA HIS A 81 -18.00 -9.99 -23.93
C HIS A 81 -18.27 -11.42 -24.42
N PHE A 82 -17.26 -12.28 -24.30
CA PHE A 82 -17.40 -13.71 -24.54
C PHE A 82 -18.09 -14.40 -23.35
N ASP A 83 -18.64 -15.59 -23.57
CA ASP A 83 -19.33 -16.36 -22.52
C ASP A 83 -18.41 -16.67 -21.33
N VAL A 84 -17.15 -17.00 -21.58
CA VAL A 84 -16.14 -17.18 -20.51
C VAL A 84 -15.88 -15.89 -19.72
N GLN A 85 -16.02 -14.74 -20.36
CA GLN A 85 -15.88 -13.44 -19.67
C GLN A 85 -17.11 -13.13 -18.81
N LEU A 86 -18.32 -13.55 -19.23
CA LEU A 86 -19.52 -13.46 -18.39
C LEU A 86 -19.37 -14.33 -17.14
N MET A 87 -18.84 -15.57 -17.28
CA MET A 87 -18.54 -16.41 -16.10
C MET A 87 -17.58 -15.71 -15.13
N GLY A 88 -16.51 -15.12 -15.64
CA GLY A 88 -15.59 -14.33 -14.84
C GLY A 88 -16.27 -13.17 -14.11
N GLY A 89 -17.17 -12.45 -14.78
CA GLY A 89 -17.97 -11.37 -14.20
C GLY A 89 -18.88 -11.83 -13.06
N ILE A 90 -19.53 -13.00 -13.21
CA ILE A 90 -20.38 -13.60 -12.17
C ILE A 90 -19.54 -13.93 -10.94
N VAL A 91 -18.38 -14.60 -11.12
CA VAL A 91 -17.47 -14.94 -10.02
C VAL A 91 -17.01 -13.70 -9.26
N LEU A 92 -16.68 -12.62 -9.96
CA LEU A 92 -16.30 -11.34 -9.33
C LEU A 92 -17.48 -10.73 -8.57
N HIS A 93 -18.71 -10.81 -9.11
CA HIS A 93 -19.90 -10.33 -8.40
C HIS A 93 -20.13 -11.11 -7.10
N GLU A 94 -19.85 -12.39 -7.07
CA GLU A 94 -19.97 -13.25 -5.88
C GLU A 94 -18.91 -12.99 -4.80
N GLY A 95 -17.97 -12.05 -5.01
CA GLY A 95 -16.90 -11.75 -4.06
C GLY A 95 -15.82 -12.83 -4.04
N ARG A 96 -15.52 -13.43 -5.16
CA ARG A 96 -14.55 -14.52 -5.35
C ARG A 96 -13.43 -14.10 -6.31
N ILE A 97 -12.45 -14.95 -6.49
CA ILE A 97 -11.33 -14.71 -7.41
C ILE A 97 -11.58 -15.43 -8.72
N ALA A 98 -11.65 -14.66 -9.82
CA ALA A 98 -11.69 -15.19 -11.17
C ALA A 98 -10.26 -15.39 -11.68
N GLU A 99 -9.78 -16.65 -11.74
CA GLU A 99 -8.52 -16.94 -12.40
C GLU A 99 -8.77 -17.05 -13.91
N MET A 100 -8.37 -16.00 -14.63
CA MET A 100 -8.45 -15.94 -16.09
C MET A 100 -7.06 -15.74 -16.66
N ARG A 101 -6.68 -16.57 -17.62
CA ARG A 101 -5.34 -16.50 -18.24
C ARG A 101 -5.04 -15.09 -18.72
N THR A 102 -3.75 -14.75 -18.76
CA THR A 102 -3.30 -13.46 -19.28
C THR A 102 -3.71 -13.30 -20.72
N GLY A 103 -4.27 -12.13 -21.09
CA GLY A 103 -4.80 -11.88 -22.45
C GLY A 103 -6.27 -12.24 -22.65
N GLU A 104 -6.99 -12.82 -21.68
CA GLU A 104 -8.42 -13.16 -21.77
C GLU A 104 -9.36 -11.95 -21.53
N GLY A 105 -8.83 -10.73 -21.43
CA GLY A 105 -9.63 -9.50 -21.34
C GLY A 105 -10.23 -9.23 -19.96
N LYS A 106 -9.50 -9.50 -18.87
CA LYS A 106 -9.94 -9.25 -17.49
C LYS A 106 -10.46 -7.82 -17.26
N THR A 107 -9.80 -6.82 -17.86
CA THR A 107 -10.22 -5.41 -17.76
C THR A 107 -11.66 -5.19 -18.26
N LEU A 108 -12.04 -5.87 -19.36
CA LEU A 108 -13.40 -5.82 -19.89
C LEU A 108 -14.38 -6.61 -18.99
N VAL A 109 -13.96 -7.77 -18.47
CA VAL A 109 -14.75 -8.59 -17.53
C VAL A 109 -15.19 -7.78 -16.32
N ALA A 110 -14.28 -7.00 -15.74
CA ALA A 110 -14.58 -6.19 -14.56
C ALA A 110 -15.74 -5.20 -14.78
N THR A 111 -16.01 -4.77 -16.01
CA THR A 111 -17.10 -3.82 -16.30
C THR A 111 -18.47 -4.36 -15.91
N LEU A 112 -18.68 -5.66 -16.00
CA LEU A 112 -19.93 -6.35 -15.68
C LEU A 112 -20.32 -6.21 -14.20
N PRO A 113 -19.52 -6.74 -13.24
CA PRO A 113 -19.84 -6.63 -11.82
C PRO A 113 -19.67 -5.20 -11.29
N VAL A 114 -18.80 -4.38 -11.89
CA VAL A 114 -18.65 -2.96 -11.51
C VAL A 114 -19.95 -2.22 -11.76
N TYR A 115 -20.52 -2.32 -12.96
CA TYR A 115 -21.81 -1.70 -13.28
C TYR A 115 -22.90 -2.17 -12.32
N LEU A 116 -23.06 -3.49 -12.17
CA LEU A 116 -24.10 -4.08 -11.34
C LEU A 116 -24.04 -3.58 -9.88
N ASN A 117 -22.86 -3.60 -9.27
CA ASN A 117 -22.71 -3.18 -7.88
C ASN A 117 -22.76 -1.65 -7.71
N ALA A 118 -22.40 -0.87 -8.73
CA ALA A 118 -22.51 0.59 -8.70
C ALA A 118 -23.97 1.08 -8.68
N LEU A 119 -24.95 0.25 -9.10
CA LEU A 119 -26.37 0.57 -9.05
C LEU A 119 -26.90 0.85 -7.63
N GLU A 120 -26.25 0.29 -6.61
CA GLU A 120 -26.59 0.58 -5.20
C GLU A 120 -26.21 2.02 -4.77
N GLY A 121 -25.43 2.75 -5.56
CA GLY A 121 -25.02 4.14 -5.23
C GLY A 121 -23.98 4.25 -4.09
N LYS A 122 -23.42 3.14 -3.63
CA LYS A 122 -22.47 3.09 -2.49
C LYS A 122 -21.01 3.26 -2.91
N GLY A 123 -20.71 3.24 -4.21
CA GLY A 123 -19.38 3.35 -4.79
C GLY A 123 -18.69 1.99 -4.95
N VAL A 124 -18.02 1.84 -6.08
CA VAL A 124 -17.23 0.66 -6.43
C VAL A 124 -15.79 1.08 -6.70
N HIS A 125 -14.83 0.39 -6.10
CA HIS A 125 -13.42 0.62 -6.33
C HIS A 125 -12.84 -0.45 -7.24
N VAL A 126 -12.10 -0.03 -8.27
CA VAL A 126 -11.30 -0.92 -9.12
C VAL A 126 -9.84 -0.64 -8.85
N VAL A 127 -9.19 -1.62 -8.22
CA VAL A 127 -7.83 -1.47 -7.68
C VAL A 127 -6.82 -2.04 -8.66
N THR A 128 -5.80 -1.26 -9.00
CA THR A 128 -4.72 -1.65 -9.92
C THR A 128 -3.36 -1.51 -9.23
N VAL A 129 -2.33 -2.11 -9.84
CA VAL A 129 -0.96 -2.11 -9.28
C VAL A 129 -0.19 -0.80 -9.55
N ASN A 130 -0.65 0.10 -10.41
CA ASN A 130 0.02 1.37 -10.70
C ASN A 130 -0.88 2.42 -11.34
N ASP A 131 -0.41 3.68 -11.31
CA ASP A 131 -1.11 4.85 -11.85
C ASP A 131 -1.40 4.78 -13.35
N TYR A 132 -0.48 4.17 -14.12
CA TYR A 132 -0.65 4.01 -15.56
C TYR A 132 -1.87 3.14 -15.87
N LEU A 133 -1.98 1.98 -15.23
CA LEU A 133 -3.12 1.07 -15.41
C LEU A 133 -4.42 1.70 -14.91
N ALA A 134 -4.40 2.37 -13.75
CA ALA A 134 -5.58 3.05 -13.24
C ALA A 134 -6.13 4.09 -14.23
N LYS A 135 -5.25 4.92 -14.82
CA LYS A 135 -5.64 5.90 -15.83
C LYS A 135 -6.10 5.25 -17.13
N ARG A 136 -5.31 4.30 -17.64
CA ARG A 136 -5.60 3.60 -18.91
C ARG A 136 -6.95 2.89 -18.85
N ASP A 137 -7.18 2.12 -17.79
CA ASP A 137 -8.38 1.29 -17.68
C ASP A 137 -9.63 2.13 -17.42
N ALA A 138 -9.52 3.20 -16.63
CA ALA A 138 -10.59 4.17 -16.47
C ALA A 138 -10.96 4.88 -17.80
N GLN A 139 -9.95 5.27 -18.58
CA GLN A 139 -10.17 5.90 -19.88
C GLN A 139 -10.76 4.91 -20.91
N TRP A 140 -10.31 3.67 -20.90
CA TRP A 140 -10.75 2.66 -21.86
C TRP A 140 -12.14 2.12 -21.54
N MET A 141 -12.43 1.81 -20.27
CA MET A 141 -13.72 1.26 -19.84
C MET A 141 -14.76 2.33 -19.47
N GLY A 142 -14.30 3.54 -19.15
CA GLY A 142 -15.14 4.68 -18.78
C GLY A 142 -16.30 5.00 -19.74
N PRO A 143 -16.12 4.90 -21.07
CA PRO A 143 -17.19 5.08 -22.04
C PRO A 143 -18.41 4.19 -21.80
N ILE A 144 -18.22 2.94 -21.35
CA ILE A 144 -19.32 2.01 -21.05
C ILE A 144 -20.15 2.55 -19.90
N TYR A 145 -19.49 2.93 -18.79
CA TYR A 145 -20.17 3.45 -17.60
C TYR A 145 -20.86 4.78 -17.88
N SER A 146 -20.16 5.70 -18.55
CA SER A 146 -20.70 7.01 -18.90
C SER A 146 -21.89 6.91 -19.86
N PHE A 147 -21.85 5.97 -20.80
CA PHE A 147 -22.98 5.69 -21.70
C PHE A 147 -24.21 5.21 -20.90
N LEU A 148 -24.01 4.40 -19.86
CA LEU A 148 -25.06 3.89 -18.98
C LEU A 148 -25.43 4.89 -17.85
N GLY A 149 -24.85 6.10 -17.83
CA GLY A 149 -25.19 7.16 -16.88
C GLY A 149 -24.51 7.04 -15.52
N LEU A 150 -23.41 6.31 -15.41
CA LEU A 150 -22.57 6.25 -14.21
C LEU A 150 -21.34 7.16 -14.35
N SER A 151 -20.93 7.77 -13.22
CA SER A 151 -19.73 8.60 -13.12
C SER A 151 -18.48 7.79 -12.83
N VAL A 152 -17.33 8.23 -13.36
CA VAL A 152 -16.04 7.57 -13.17
C VAL A 152 -15.02 8.56 -12.61
N GLY A 153 -14.35 8.14 -11.53
CA GLY A 153 -13.25 8.86 -10.90
C GLY A 153 -11.94 8.05 -11.00
N VAL A 154 -10.81 8.76 -10.87
CA VAL A 154 -9.48 8.12 -10.88
C VAL A 154 -8.64 8.69 -9.74
N ILE A 155 -8.05 7.81 -8.92
CA ILE A 155 -7.13 8.15 -7.83
C ILE A 155 -5.73 7.71 -8.21
N VAL A 156 -4.83 8.67 -8.31
CA VAL A 156 -3.41 8.48 -8.66
C VAL A 156 -2.55 9.44 -7.86
N HIS A 157 -1.24 9.18 -7.85
CA HIS A 157 -0.28 10.06 -7.19
C HIS A 157 -0.37 11.50 -7.70
N GLY A 158 -0.16 12.48 -6.80
CA GLY A 158 -0.09 13.91 -7.13
C GLY A 158 -1.43 14.63 -7.21
N LYS A 159 -2.58 13.95 -7.09
CA LYS A 159 -3.88 14.61 -7.00
C LYS A 159 -4.04 15.35 -5.68
N ASP A 160 -4.62 16.56 -5.78
CA ASP A 160 -4.97 17.34 -4.60
C ASP A 160 -6.20 16.79 -3.88
N PHE A 161 -6.51 17.40 -2.76
CA PHE A 161 -7.57 16.97 -1.86
C PHE A 161 -8.97 17.07 -2.49
N ALA A 162 -9.24 18.15 -3.22
CA ALA A 162 -10.54 18.39 -3.85
C ALA A 162 -10.79 17.43 -5.01
N GLU A 163 -9.75 17.16 -5.81
CA GLU A 163 -9.78 16.19 -6.89
C GLU A 163 -10.01 14.76 -6.39
N ARG A 164 -9.36 14.38 -5.25
CA ARG A 164 -9.57 13.07 -4.61
C ARG A 164 -11.00 12.92 -4.14
N ARG A 165 -11.53 13.92 -3.43
CA ARG A 165 -12.92 13.92 -2.94
C ARG A 165 -13.93 13.79 -4.09
N GLN A 166 -13.71 14.49 -5.19
CA GLN A 166 -14.56 14.38 -6.38
C GLN A 166 -14.47 12.97 -6.99
N ALA A 167 -13.28 12.38 -7.07
CA ALA A 167 -13.06 11.05 -7.63
C ALA A 167 -13.73 9.96 -6.77
N TYR A 168 -13.66 10.05 -5.45
CA TYR A 168 -14.37 9.12 -4.54
C TYR A 168 -15.88 9.31 -4.52
N ALA A 169 -16.38 10.51 -4.85
CA ALA A 169 -17.82 10.75 -4.99
C ALA A 169 -18.43 10.10 -6.23
N ALA A 170 -17.62 9.67 -7.20
CA ALA A 170 -18.09 8.97 -8.41
C ALA A 170 -18.68 7.59 -8.09
N ASP A 171 -19.53 7.06 -8.99
CA ASP A 171 -20.12 5.72 -8.86
C ASP A 171 -19.05 4.63 -8.96
N VAL A 172 -18.04 4.83 -9.80
CA VAL A 172 -16.89 3.94 -10.03
C VAL A 172 -15.59 4.71 -9.83
N THR A 173 -14.68 4.21 -9.00
CA THR A 173 -13.39 4.84 -8.75
C THR A 173 -12.25 3.86 -9.06
N TYR A 174 -11.45 4.18 -10.07
CA TYR A 174 -10.21 3.47 -10.37
C TYR A 174 -9.07 4.08 -9.55
N GLY A 175 -8.14 3.25 -9.08
CA GLY A 175 -6.97 3.77 -8.37
C GLY A 175 -5.95 2.69 -8.06
N THR A 176 -4.79 3.11 -7.52
CA THR A 176 -3.76 2.17 -7.09
C THR A 176 -4.01 1.69 -5.67
N ASN A 177 -3.59 0.47 -5.37
CA ASN A 177 -3.67 -0.14 -4.05
C ASN A 177 -3.07 0.77 -2.96
N ASN A 178 -1.91 1.37 -3.23
CA ASN A 178 -1.22 2.27 -2.31
C ASN A 178 -2.03 3.53 -2.01
N GLU A 179 -2.55 4.20 -3.05
CA GLU A 179 -3.28 5.46 -2.89
C GLU A 179 -4.59 5.27 -2.11
N PHE A 180 -5.32 4.17 -2.36
CA PHE A 180 -6.50 3.83 -1.59
C PHE A 180 -6.19 3.64 -0.10
N GLY A 181 -5.13 2.89 0.21
CA GLY A 181 -4.73 2.66 1.59
C GLY A 181 -4.15 3.91 2.27
N PHE A 182 -3.37 4.73 1.55
CA PHE A 182 -2.88 6.01 2.09
C PHE A 182 -4.01 7.02 2.31
N ASP A 183 -5.01 7.07 1.43
CA ASP A 183 -6.16 7.94 1.63
C ASP A 183 -6.99 7.52 2.87
N TYR A 184 -7.13 6.20 3.09
CA TYR A 184 -7.74 5.69 4.32
C TYR A 184 -6.98 6.15 5.58
N LEU A 185 -5.64 6.06 5.57
CA LEU A 185 -4.84 6.53 6.69
C LEU A 185 -4.95 8.07 6.86
N ARG A 186 -4.90 8.83 5.76
CA ARG A 186 -5.06 10.29 5.78
C ARG A 186 -6.41 10.70 6.35
N ASP A 187 -7.50 10.05 5.94
CA ASP A 187 -8.86 10.32 6.44
C ASP A 187 -9.00 10.11 7.94
N ASN A 188 -8.21 9.17 8.51
CA ASN A 188 -8.19 8.93 9.95
C ASN A 188 -7.23 9.87 10.72
N MET A 189 -6.60 10.84 10.04
CA MET A 189 -5.74 11.86 10.64
C MET A 189 -6.28 13.29 10.48
N VAL A 190 -7.39 13.48 9.72
CA VAL A 190 -8.00 14.81 9.49
C VAL A 190 -8.68 15.35 10.74
N ARG A 191 -8.79 16.67 10.83
CA ARG A 191 -9.39 17.38 11.98
C ARG A 191 -10.79 17.90 11.72
N SER A 192 -11.27 17.86 10.47
CA SER A 192 -12.64 18.25 10.13
C SER A 192 -13.24 17.28 9.11
N ARG A 193 -14.57 17.11 9.16
CA ARG A 193 -15.30 16.24 8.23
C ARG A 193 -15.06 16.62 6.76
N ASP A 194 -14.94 17.91 6.48
CA ASP A 194 -14.74 18.41 5.13
C ASP A 194 -13.40 18.01 4.53
N GLN A 195 -12.47 17.52 5.36
CA GLN A 195 -11.18 17.01 4.93
C GLN A 195 -11.20 15.50 4.63
N MET A 196 -12.26 14.77 4.88
CA MET A 196 -12.38 13.37 4.49
C MET A 196 -12.64 13.25 2.99
N VAL A 197 -11.99 12.29 2.34
CA VAL A 197 -12.15 12.05 0.90
C VAL A 197 -12.87 10.76 0.58
N GLN A 198 -12.63 9.68 1.35
CA GLN A 198 -13.24 8.38 1.11
C GLN A 198 -14.67 8.29 1.65
N ARG A 199 -15.48 7.46 0.98
CA ARG A 199 -16.77 6.96 1.48
C ARG A 199 -16.56 5.61 2.19
N ASP A 200 -17.65 5.01 2.68
CA ASP A 200 -17.60 3.66 3.23
C ASP A 200 -17.13 2.65 2.20
N LEU A 201 -16.29 1.71 2.64
CA LEU A 201 -15.69 0.68 1.78
C LEU A 201 -16.74 -0.40 1.47
N HIS A 202 -17.38 -0.30 0.32
CA HIS A 202 -18.49 -1.17 -0.04
C HIS A 202 -18.06 -2.36 -0.89
N TYR A 203 -17.62 -2.15 -2.12
CA TYR A 203 -17.18 -3.19 -3.03
C TYR A 203 -15.87 -2.82 -3.71
N ALA A 204 -14.93 -3.76 -3.74
CA ALA A 204 -13.69 -3.62 -4.48
C ALA A 204 -13.43 -4.83 -5.37
N ILE A 205 -12.94 -4.55 -6.59
CA ILE A 205 -12.32 -5.53 -7.47
C ILE A 205 -10.83 -5.23 -7.52
N VAL A 206 -10.01 -6.22 -7.17
CA VAL A 206 -8.54 -6.11 -7.21
C VAL A 206 -8.04 -6.79 -8.48
N ASP A 207 -7.51 -5.98 -9.41
CA ASP A 207 -6.82 -6.51 -10.59
C ASP A 207 -5.40 -6.94 -10.22
N GLU A 208 -4.97 -8.07 -10.79
CA GLU A 208 -3.72 -8.73 -10.40
C GLU A 208 -3.67 -8.98 -8.87
N VAL A 209 -4.75 -9.59 -8.37
CA VAL A 209 -5.01 -9.81 -6.94
C VAL A 209 -3.88 -10.53 -6.21
N ASP A 210 -3.19 -11.44 -6.87
CA ASP A 210 -2.04 -12.17 -6.35
C ASP A 210 -0.81 -11.27 -6.14
N SER A 211 -0.61 -10.23 -6.97
CA SER A 211 0.44 -9.24 -6.71
C SER A 211 0.11 -8.38 -5.50
N ILE A 212 -1.10 -7.84 -5.48
CA ILE A 212 -1.48 -6.85 -4.46
C ILE A 212 -1.66 -7.51 -3.09
N LEU A 213 -2.39 -8.64 -3.03
CA LEU A 213 -2.78 -9.26 -1.76
C LEU A 213 -1.78 -10.31 -1.25
N ILE A 214 -0.82 -10.76 -2.07
CA ILE A 214 0.21 -11.73 -1.64
C ILE A 214 1.59 -11.09 -1.68
N ASP A 215 2.07 -10.63 -2.87
CA ASP A 215 3.46 -10.15 -3.00
C ASP A 215 3.70 -8.84 -2.27
N GLU A 216 2.89 -7.81 -2.55
CA GLU A 216 3.02 -6.49 -1.94
C GLU A 216 2.53 -6.46 -0.48
N ALA A 217 1.76 -7.46 -0.06
CA ALA A 217 1.19 -7.56 1.28
C ALA A 217 2.19 -8.00 2.37
N ARG A 218 3.48 -7.95 2.10
CA ARG A 218 4.56 -8.24 3.07
C ARG A 218 4.92 -7.04 3.93
N THR A 219 4.71 -5.82 3.43
CA THR A 219 5.03 -4.58 4.12
C THR A 219 3.77 -3.75 4.32
N PRO A 220 3.57 -3.17 5.51
CA PRO A 220 2.44 -2.29 5.75
C PRO A 220 2.59 -0.96 4.99
N LEU A 221 1.49 -0.25 4.84
CA LEU A 221 1.46 1.15 4.47
C LEU A 221 1.72 1.98 5.72
N ILE A 222 2.68 2.90 5.65
CA ILE A 222 3.09 3.71 6.80
C ILE A 222 3.09 5.18 6.38
N ILE A 223 2.39 6.02 7.14
CA ILE A 223 2.57 7.47 7.10
C ILE A 223 3.51 7.83 8.23
N SER A 224 4.62 8.47 7.91
CA SER A 224 5.62 8.87 8.88
C SER A 224 5.81 10.38 8.95
N GLY A 225 6.10 10.88 10.15
CA GLY A 225 6.49 12.25 10.43
C GLY A 225 7.97 12.35 10.79
N VAL A 226 8.44 13.57 11.02
CA VAL A 226 9.84 13.83 11.38
C VAL A 226 10.05 13.47 12.85
N GLY A 227 10.93 12.50 13.14
CA GLY A 227 11.37 12.14 14.47
C GLY A 227 12.47 13.07 15.01
N GLU A 228 12.75 12.96 16.31
CA GLU A 228 13.70 13.86 17.02
C GLU A 228 15.15 13.36 17.04
N GLU A 229 15.47 12.14 16.60
CA GLU A 229 16.74 11.48 16.84
C GLU A 229 17.89 11.86 15.89
N SER A 230 19.12 11.74 16.42
CA SER A 230 20.37 12.18 15.78
C SER A 230 20.87 11.19 14.74
N THR A 231 21.14 11.64 13.52
CA THR A 231 21.72 10.86 12.41
C THR A 231 23.19 10.46 12.60
N GLN A 232 23.85 10.95 13.66
CA GLN A 232 25.28 10.74 13.89
C GLN A 232 25.66 9.29 14.16
N HIS A 233 24.81 8.52 14.83
CA HIS A 233 25.06 7.11 15.14
C HIS A 233 25.14 6.26 13.87
N TYR A 234 24.25 6.46 12.90
CA TYR A 234 24.29 5.73 11.63
C TYR A 234 25.61 5.93 10.88
N GLN A 235 26.13 7.15 10.82
CA GLN A 235 27.42 7.44 10.19
C GLN A 235 28.57 6.72 10.91
N ARG A 236 28.55 6.75 12.25
CA ARG A 236 29.56 6.09 13.08
C ARG A 236 29.60 4.58 12.82
N PHE A 237 28.44 3.93 12.80
CA PHE A 237 28.35 2.48 12.58
C PHE A 237 28.61 2.08 11.12
N ALA A 238 28.20 2.86 10.13
CA ALA A 238 28.55 2.63 8.73
C ALA A 238 30.08 2.63 8.49
N GLN A 239 30.85 3.45 9.26
CA GLN A 239 32.33 3.45 9.22
C GLN A 239 32.95 2.32 10.03
N LEU A 240 32.24 1.79 11.03
CA LEU A 240 32.71 0.72 11.89
C LEU A 240 32.57 -0.66 11.23
N VAL A 241 31.43 -0.93 10.60
CA VAL A 241 31.09 -2.25 10.01
C VAL A 241 32.16 -2.77 9.03
N PRO A 242 32.75 -1.97 8.12
CA PRO A 242 33.81 -2.46 7.23
C PRO A 242 35.08 -2.97 7.94
N ARG A 243 35.24 -2.70 9.24
CA ARG A 243 36.36 -3.23 10.05
C ARG A 243 36.07 -4.60 10.64
N LEU A 244 34.80 -5.04 10.59
CA LEU A 244 34.38 -6.35 11.07
C LEU A 244 34.61 -7.41 9.99
N LYS A 245 34.93 -8.63 10.40
CA LYS A 245 35.17 -9.74 9.48
C LYS A 245 34.05 -10.77 9.61
N ARG A 246 33.45 -11.14 8.46
CA ARG A 246 32.47 -12.22 8.40
C ARG A 246 33.07 -13.52 8.95
N ASP A 247 32.25 -14.31 9.62
CA ASP A 247 32.57 -15.62 10.23
C ASP A 247 33.61 -15.57 11.38
N VAL A 248 34.10 -14.37 11.74
CA VAL A 248 34.94 -14.12 12.91
C VAL A 248 34.19 -13.22 13.91
N HIS A 249 33.74 -12.05 13.45
CA HIS A 249 33.06 -11.06 14.29
C HIS A 249 31.55 -11.10 14.20
N TYR A 250 31.02 -11.58 13.07
CA TYR A 250 29.58 -11.74 12.87
C TYR A 250 29.28 -12.91 11.91
N THR A 251 28.12 -13.51 12.07
CA THR A 251 27.59 -14.54 11.17
C THR A 251 26.38 -14.00 10.41
N VAL A 252 26.20 -14.46 9.17
CA VAL A 252 25.07 -14.07 8.30
C VAL A 252 24.29 -15.32 7.93
N ASP A 253 23.03 -15.37 8.28
CA ASP A 253 22.08 -16.34 7.74
C ASP A 253 21.30 -15.72 6.60
N GLU A 254 21.77 -15.90 5.38
CA GLU A 254 21.13 -15.37 4.17
C GLU A 254 19.73 -15.94 3.98
N LYS A 255 19.50 -17.18 4.43
CA LYS A 255 18.23 -17.87 4.33
C LYS A 255 17.19 -17.28 5.31
N ALA A 256 17.62 -16.96 6.53
CA ALA A 256 16.80 -16.32 7.53
C ALA A 256 16.77 -14.78 7.39
N ARG A 257 17.65 -14.21 6.55
CA ARG A 257 17.91 -12.76 6.42
C ARG A 257 18.28 -12.10 7.77
N THR A 258 19.07 -12.80 8.58
CA THR A 258 19.52 -12.33 9.90
C THR A 258 21.03 -12.23 9.97
N VAL A 259 21.48 -11.30 10.82
CA VAL A 259 22.90 -11.14 11.15
C VAL A 259 23.03 -11.19 12.67
N ALA A 260 24.01 -11.93 13.16
CA ALA A 260 24.31 -12.04 14.58
C ALA A 260 25.80 -11.79 14.84
N LEU A 261 26.12 -11.08 15.93
CA LEU A 261 27.50 -10.94 16.41
C LEU A 261 27.96 -12.26 17.03
N THR A 262 29.23 -12.56 16.88
CA THR A 262 29.92 -13.60 17.67
C THR A 262 30.40 -13.02 19.00
N GLU A 263 30.80 -13.85 19.96
CA GLU A 263 31.41 -13.40 21.21
C GLU A 263 32.66 -12.54 20.95
N GLU A 264 33.51 -12.93 19.99
CA GLU A 264 34.68 -12.17 19.59
C GLU A 264 34.30 -10.82 18.96
N GLY A 265 33.20 -10.81 18.17
CA GLY A 265 32.67 -9.60 17.57
C GLY A 265 32.12 -8.62 18.58
N THR A 266 31.37 -9.12 19.55
CA THR A 266 30.84 -8.30 20.66
C THR A 266 31.99 -7.65 21.43
N ALA A 267 32.96 -8.44 21.90
CA ALA A 267 34.13 -7.92 22.64
C ALA A 267 34.96 -6.94 21.80
N TYR A 268 35.09 -7.16 20.50
CA TYR A 268 35.78 -6.25 19.59
C TYR A 268 35.06 -4.90 19.43
N VAL A 269 33.74 -4.93 19.29
CA VAL A 269 32.91 -3.71 19.15
C VAL A 269 32.88 -2.93 20.47
N GLU A 270 32.68 -3.60 21.60
CA GLU A 270 32.72 -2.97 22.94
C GLU A 270 34.04 -2.21 23.16
N LYS A 271 35.16 -2.85 22.81
CA LYS A 271 36.48 -2.19 22.86
C LYS A 271 36.58 -0.98 21.91
N LEU A 272 36.01 -1.03 20.71
CA LEU A 272 36.04 0.07 19.75
C LEU A 272 35.15 1.25 20.19
N LEU A 273 34.03 0.93 20.83
CA LEU A 273 33.07 1.92 21.31
C LEU A 273 33.48 2.50 22.67
N GLY A 274 34.35 1.77 23.44
CA GLY A 274 34.78 2.13 24.78
C GLY A 274 33.68 1.95 25.83
N ILE A 275 32.81 0.93 25.66
CA ILE A 275 31.72 0.57 26.57
C ILE A 275 32.01 -0.76 27.26
N GLU A 276 31.42 -0.99 28.43
CA GLU A 276 31.61 -2.24 29.20
C GLU A 276 30.82 -3.40 28.65
N SER A 277 29.55 -3.18 28.20
CA SER A 277 28.71 -4.21 27.63
C SER A 277 27.73 -3.64 26.61
N LEU A 278 27.58 -4.29 25.46
CA LEU A 278 26.60 -3.97 24.40
C LEU A 278 25.16 -4.41 24.78
N VAL A 279 25.03 -5.32 25.76
CA VAL A 279 23.76 -5.94 26.16
C VAL A 279 23.09 -5.18 27.29
N ASP A 280 23.79 -4.22 27.91
CA ASP A 280 23.23 -3.40 28.97
C ASP A 280 22.12 -2.49 28.46
N GLU A 281 21.12 -2.22 29.29
CA GLU A 281 19.91 -1.45 28.96
C GLU A 281 20.26 -0.07 28.39
N GLU A 282 21.30 0.59 28.87
CA GLU A 282 21.79 1.87 28.37
C GLU A 282 22.38 1.79 26.95
N ASN A 283 22.91 0.63 26.54
CA ASN A 283 23.60 0.42 25.28
C ASN A 283 22.74 -0.35 24.25
N PHE A 284 21.49 -0.74 24.60
CA PHE A 284 20.59 -1.49 23.72
C PHE A 284 20.41 -0.78 22.36
N ARG A 285 20.26 0.54 22.35
CA ARG A 285 20.16 1.34 21.12
C ARG A 285 21.42 1.27 20.25
N LEU A 286 22.61 1.24 20.85
CA LEU A 286 23.88 1.11 20.11
C LEU A 286 23.97 -0.24 19.42
N ASN A 287 23.50 -1.31 20.07
CA ASN A 287 23.42 -2.64 19.48
C ASN A 287 22.44 -2.65 18.29
N HIS A 288 21.29 -2.01 18.43
CA HIS A 288 20.32 -1.86 17.33
C HIS A 288 20.95 -1.18 16.08
N TYR A 289 21.60 -0.02 16.24
CA TYR A 289 22.29 0.66 15.13
C TYR A 289 23.39 -0.20 14.48
N LEU A 290 24.13 -0.98 15.29
CA LEU A 290 25.15 -1.89 14.78
C LEU A 290 24.53 -3.03 13.93
N ILE A 291 23.47 -3.65 14.41
CA ILE A 291 22.77 -4.72 13.68
C ILE A 291 22.17 -4.18 12.38
N GLN A 292 21.55 -3.01 12.39
CA GLN A 292 21.02 -2.40 11.16
C GLN A 292 22.13 -2.04 10.16
N ALA A 293 23.26 -1.54 10.63
CA ALA A 293 24.41 -1.27 9.78
C ALA A 293 25.02 -2.56 9.20
N LEU A 294 25.10 -3.65 9.99
CA LEU A 294 25.52 -4.95 9.51
C LEU A 294 24.56 -5.51 8.46
N LYS A 295 23.24 -5.46 8.68
CA LYS A 295 22.22 -5.85 7.69
C LYS A 295 22.39 -5.06 6.39
N ALA A 296 22.50 -3.72 6.48
CA ALA A 296 22.69 -2.86 5.33
C ALA A 296 23.92 -3.24 4.48
N HIS A 297 25.03 -3.60 5.13
CA HIS A 297 26.27 -3.97 4.42
C HIS A 297 26.30 -5.38 3.90
N THR A 298 25.59 -6.33 4.52
CA THR A 298 25.69 -7.76 4.22
C THR A 298 24.53 -8.32 3.41
N LEU A 299 23.31 -7.89 3.70
CA LEU A 299 22.08 -8.44 3.14
C LEU A 299 21.44 -7.57 2.05
N PHE A 300 21.70 -6.25 2.07
CA PHE A 300 21.10 -5.30 1.11
C PHE A 300 22.13 -4.82 0.11
N GLN A 301 21.89 -5.06 -1.17
CA GLN A 301 22.80 -4.75 -2.27
C GLN A 301 22.22 -3.66 -3.17
N ARG A 302 23.09 -2.72 -3.57
CA ARG A 302 22.73 -1.69 -4.54
C ARG A 302 22.40 -2.32 -5.90
N ASP A 303 21.47 -1.72 -6.63
CA ASP A 303 20.95 -2.16 -7.93
C ASP A 303 20.21 -3.51 -7.90
N ARG A 304 20.02 -4.11 -6.71
CA ARG A 304 19.16 -5.28 -6.46
C ARG A 304 18.02 -4.94 -5.52
N ASP A 305 18.33 -4.52 -4.30
CA ASP A 305 17.34 -4.24 -3.25
C ASP A 305 16.98 -2.74 -3.20
N TYR A 306 17.87 -1.87 -3.67
CA TYR A 306 17.66 -0.43 -3.77
C TYR A 306 18.54 0.19 -4.87
N VAL A 307 18.15 1.39 -5.34
CA VAL A 307 18.96 2.23 -6.22
C VAL A 307 19.25 3.57 -5.55
N VAL A 308 20.34 4.23 -5.98
CA VAL A 308 20.64 5.60 -5.57
C VAL A 308 20.39 6.51 -6.77
N LYS A 309 19.37 7.38 -6.66
CA LYS A 309 19.01 8.35 -7.70
C LYS A 309 18.81 9.74 -7.05
N ASP A 310 19.36 10.77 -7.66
CA ASP A 310 19.25 12.17 -7.21
C ASP A 310 19.67 12.39 -5.72
N GLY A 311 20.65 11.60 -5.26
CA GLY A 311 21.14 11.66 -3.88
C GLY A 311 20.21 11.01 -2.83
N GLN A 312 19.25 10.21 -3.27
CA GLN A 312 18.31 9.49 -2.41
C GLN A 312 18.39 7.98 -2.66
N VAL A 313 18.19 7.21 -1.60
CA VAL A 313 18.01 5.76 -1.67
C VAL A 313 16.53 5.48 -1.99
N ILE A 314 16.27 4.73 -3.05
CA ILE A 314 14.92 4.35 -3.46
C ILE A 314 14.86 2.83 -3.47
N ILE A 315 13.88 2.27 -2.78
CA ILE A 315 13.68 0.82 -2.69
C ILE A 315 13.30 0.27 -4.05
N VAL A 316 13.89 -0.88 -4.41
CA VAL A 316 13.45 -1.72 -5.53
C VAL A 316 12.58 -2.83 -4.95
N ASP A 317 11.36 -2.93 -5.41
CA ASP A 317 10.48 -4.03 -4.99
C ASP A 317 11.01 -5.36 -5.50
N GLU A 318 11.24 -6.29 -4.61
CA GLU A 318 11.85 -7.59 -4.88
C GLU A 318 11.04 -8.42 -5.91
N PHE A 319 9.72 -8.24 -5.95
CA PHE A 319 8.81 -9.01 -6.80
C PHE A 319 8.54 -8.34 -8.13
N THR A 320 8.28 -7.04 -8.11
CA THR A 320 7.93 -6.29 -9.32
C THR A 320 9.15 -5.67 -9.99
N GLY A 321 10.28 -5.58 -9.28
CA GLY A 321 11.48 -4.89 -9.74
C GLY A 321 11.27 -3.38 -9.94
N ARG A 322 10.21 -2.80 -9.38
CA ARG A 322 9.84 -1.39 -9.54
C ARG A 322 10.42 -0.52 -8.45
N LEU A 323 10.67 0.74 -8.79
CA LEU A 323 11.08 1.76 -7.81
C LEU A 323 9.89 2.16 -6.95
N MET A 324 10.04 2.04 -5.64
CA MET A 324 9.03 2.40 -4.64
C MET A 324 9.33 3.79 -4.10
N PHE A 325 8.88 4.82 -4.82
CA PHE A 325 9.05 6.20 -4.38
C PHE A 325 8.26 6.49 -3.09
N GLY A 326 8.88 7.21 -2.16
CA GLY A 326 8.27 7.60 -0.90
C GLY A 326 8.17 6.49 0.15
N ARG A 327 8.56 5.25 -0.18
CA ARG A 327 8.70 4.17 0.81
C ARG A 327 10.10 4.13 1.40
N ARG A 328 10.19 3.74 2.67
CA ARG A 328 11.45 3.57 3.40
C ARG A 328 11.44 2.22 4.11
N TYR A 329 12.62 1.63 4.30
CA TYR A 329 12.76 0.49 5.20
C TYR A 329 12.55 0.95 6.64
N SER A 330 11.91 0.12 7.46
CA SER A 330 11.65 0.36 8.86
C SER A 330 12.91 0.25 9.74
N ASP A 331 12.75 0.55 11.00
CA ASP A 331 13.67 0.24 12.09
C ASP A 331 15.10 0.79 11.89
N GLY A 332 15.24 1.95 11.24
CA GLY A 332 16.55 2.56 11.00
C GLY A 332 17.37 1.93 9.87
N LEU A 333 16.88 0.85 9.23
CA LEU A 333 17.59 0.18 8.14
C LEU A 333 17.79 1.11 6.93
N HIS A 334 16.80 1.95 6.60
CA HIS A 334 16.92 2.89 5.49
C HIS A 334 18.04 3.89 5.74
N GLN A 335 18.11 4.43 6.96
CA GLN A 335 19.16 5.35 7.38
C GLN A 335 20.55 4.67 7.40
N ALA A 336 20.60 3.39 7.77
CA ALA A 336 21.84 2.61 7.71
C ALA A 336 22.31 2.42 6.25
N ILE A 337 21.39 2.24 5.29
CA ILE A 337 21.69 2.17 3.86
C ILE A 337 22.11 3.55 3.33
N GLU A 338 21.43 4.63 3.70
CA GLU A 338 21.81 6.01 3.37
C GLU A 338 23.24 6.32 3.87
N ALA A 339 23.56 5.90 5.10
CA ALA A 339 24.89 6.03 5.67
C ALA A 339 25.95 5.21 4.92
N LYS A 340 25.61 3.97 4.53
CA LYS A 340 26.47 3.08 3.72
C LYS A 340 26.80 3.70 2.37
N GLU A 341 25.82 4.28 1.69
CA GLU A 341 25.96 4.90 0.37
C GLU A 341 26.55 6.32 0.42
N GLY A 342 26.74 6.89 1.61
CA GLY A 342 27.27 8.23 1.80
C GLY A 342 26.37 9.34 1.29
N VAL A 343 25.07 9.08 1.15
CA VAL A 343 24.06 10.08 0.81
C VAL A 343 23.59 10.80 2.07
N ARG A 344 22.78 11.85 1.89
CA ARG A 344 22.20 12.55 3.05
C ARG A 344 21.32 11.61 3.84
N ILE A 345 21.65 11.42 5.12
CA ILE A 345 20.83 10.63 6.04
C ILE A 345 19.65 11.50 6.46
N GLU A 346 18.45 11.07 6.11
CA GLU A 346 17.24 11.69 6.58
C GLU A 346 17.01 11.31 8.06
N ARG A 347 16.35 12.21 8.81
CA ARG A 347 16.01 11.95 10.22
C ARG A 347 15.17 10.67 10.34
N GLU A 348 15.26 9.98 11.45
CA GLU A 348 14.33 8.89 11.75
C GLU A 348 12.91 9.39 11.62
N SER A 349 12.08 8.58 11.01
CA SER A 349 10.68 8.89 10.81
C SER A 349 9.88 8.24 11.92
N GLN A 350 9.07 9.04 12.61
CA GLN A 350 8.09 8.51 13.56
C GLN A 350 6.86 8.03 12.82
N THR A 351 6.40 6.80 13.10
CA THR A 351 5.15 6.28 12.55
C THR A 351 3.97 7.08 13.08
N LEU A 352 3.22 7.71 12.18
CA LEU A 352 2.00 8.45 12.52
C LEU A 352 0.74 7.60 12.33
N ALA A 353 0.71 6.80 11.28
CA ALA A 353 -0.37 5.87 10.99
C ALA A 353 0.16 4.70 10.16
N THR A 354 -0.38 3.52 10.37
CA THR A 354 0.00 2.31 9.64
C THR A 354 -1.20 1.39 9.44
N ILE A 355 -1.21 0.65 8.32
CA ILE A 355 -2.14 -0.45 8.07
C ILE A 355 -1.52 -1.44 7.08
N THR A 356 -1.76 -2.73 7.28
CA THR A 356 -1.39 -3.74 6.29
C THR A 356 -2.41 -3.78 5.14
N PHE A 357 -1.99 -4.22 3.95
CA PHE A 357 -2.92 -4.44 2.84
C PHE A 357 -4.00 -5.45 3.19
N GLN A 358 -3.62 -6.51 3.93
CA GLN A 358 -4.56 -7.53 4.37
C GLN A 358 -5.70 -6.91 5.17
N ASN A 359 -5.39 -6.11 6.17
CA ASN A 359 -6.40 -5.51 7.02
C ASN A 359 -7.20 -4.42 6.29
N TYR A 360 -6.55 -3.63 5.42
CA TYR A 360 -7.26 -2.63 4.62
C TYR A 360 -8.31 -3.27 3.69
N PHE A 361 -7.93 -4.29 2.90
CA PHE A 361 -8.86 -4.91 1.94
C PHE A 361 -9.94 -5.76 2.61
N ARG A 362 -9.68 -6.32 3.80
CA ARG A 362 -10.69 -7.02 4.61
C ARG A 362 -11.81 -6.09 5.13
N MET A 363 -11.61 -4.77 5.12
CA MET A 363 -12.64 -3.81 5.53
C MET A 363 -13.75 -3.62 4.48
N TYR A 364 -13.53 -3.99 3.22
CA TYR A 364 -14.59 -3.94 2.22
C TYR A 364 -15.69 -4.94 2.55
N LYS A 365 -16.95 -4.52 2.43
CA LYS A 365 -18.11 -5.41 2.66
C LYS A 365 -18.13 -6.55 1.66
N LYS A 366 -17.69 -6.32 0.42
CA LYS A 366 -17.51 -7.30 -0.62
C LYS A 366 -16.17 -7.06 -1.32
N LEU A 367 -15.33 -8.08 -1.37
CA LEU A 367 -14.03 -8.06 -2.02
C LEU A 367 -13.99 -9.13 -3.10
N ALA A 368 -13.52 -8.79 -4.29
CA ALA A 368 -13.30 -9.71 -5.39
C ALA A 368 -11.92 -9.49 -6.00
N GLY A 369 -11.41 -10.48 -6.72
CA GLY A 369 -10.12 -10.38 -7.36
C GLY A 369 -10.04 -11.08 -8.69
N MET A 370 -9.14 -10.63 -9.55
CA MET A 370 -8.86 -11.28 -10.83
C MET A 370 -7.35 -11.34 -11.09
N THR A 371 -6.89 -12.46 -11.63
CA THR A 371 -5.49 -12.67 -12.05
C THR A 371 -5.41 -13.86 -12.98
N GLY A 372 -4.23 -14.11 -13.57
CA GLY A 372 -3.96 -15.33 -14.36
C GLY A 372 -3.36 -16.49 -13.56
N THR A 373 -3.13 -16.35 -12.26
CA THR A 373 -2.27 -17.24 -11.47
C THR A 373 -2.63 -17.33 -9.99
N ALA A 374 -3.90 -17.37 -9.61
CA ALA A 374 -4.33 -17.41 -8.20
C ALA A 374 -4.32 -18.80 -7.57
N LYS A 375 -4.53 -19.86 -8.37
CA LYS A 375 -4.78 -21.22 -7.86
C LYS A 375 -3.65 -21.79 -7.00
N THR A 376 -2.42 -21.37 -7.24
CA THR A 376 -1.27 -21.79 -6.42
C THR A 376 -1.34 -21.28 -4.99
N GLU A 377 -2.02 -20.16 -4.76
CA GLU A 377 -2.16 -19.45 -3.48
C GLU A 377 -3.60 -19.50 -2.93
N GLU A 378 -4.44 -20.42 -3.44
CA GLU A 378 -5.86 -20.54 -3.05
C GLU A 378 -6.05 -20.72 -1.54
N GLU A 379 -5.17 -21.45 -0.88
CA GLU A 379 -5.21 -21.67 0.56
C GLU A 379 -5.00 -20.35 1.33
N GLU A 380 -4.09 -19.49 0.86
CA GLU A 380 -3.84 -18.19 1.46
C GLU A 380 -5.01 -17.25 1.25
N PHE A 381 -5.56 -17.16 0.04
CA PHE A 381 -6.74 -16.34 -0.26
C PHE A 381 -7.95 -16.73 0.59
N ARG A 382 -8.16 -18.04 0.79
CA ARG A 382 -9.26 -18.53 1.63
C ARG A 382 -9.04 -18.21 3.11
N ASN A 383 -7.83 -18.44 3.63
CA ASN A 383 -7.54 -18.29 5.05
C ASN A 383 -7.46 -16.83 5.50
N ILE A 384 -6.96 -15.93 4.66
CA ILE A 384 -6.74 -14.51 5.01
C ILE A 384 -7.94 -13.66 4.60
N TYR A 385 -8.44 -13.83 3.37
CA TYR A 385 -9.45 -12.93 2.77
C TYR A 385 -10.83 -13.58 2.64
N GLY A 386 -10.96 -14.87 2.92
CA GLY A 386 -12.23 -15.60 2.77
C GLY A 386 -12.67 -15.80 1.32
N MET A 387 -11.74 -15.68 0.36
CA MET A 387 -12.05 -15.75 -1.07
C MET A 387 -11.66 -17.11 -1.66
N ASP A 388 -12.59 -17.74 -2.38
CA ASP A 388 -12.31 -18.94 -3.19
C ASP A 388 -11.81 -18.56 -4.58
N VAL A 389 -11.02 -19.45 -5.20
CA VAL A 389 -10.48 -19.27 -6.55
C VAL A 389 -11.24 -20.16 -7.54
N VAL A 390 -11.78 -19.56 -8.60
CA VAL A 390 -12.45 -20.25 -9.70
C VAL A 390 -11.62 -20.12 -10.97
N GLU A 391 -11.16 -21.24 -11.51
CA GLU A 391 -10.43 -21.28 -12.78
C GLU A 391 -11.42 -21.22 -13.96
N ILE A 392 -11.40 -20.08 -14.67
CA ILE A 392 -12.26 -19.87 -15.85
C ILE A 392 -11.56 -20.43 -17.08
N PRO A 393 -12.25 -21.21 -17.92
CA PRO A 393 -11.67 -21.73 -19.15
C PRO A 393 -11.35 -20.60 -20.13
N THR A 394 -10.33 -20.81 -20.97
CA THR A 394 -9.96 -19.85 -22.02
C THR A 394 -10.98 -19.89 -23.17
N HIS A 395 -11.21 -18.72 -23.83
CA HIS A 395 -12.09 -18.65 -24.99
C HIS A 395 -11.62 -19.52 -26.15
N LYS A 396 -10.32 -19.52 -26.43
CA LYS A 396 -9.68 -20.42 -27.40
C LYS A 396 -8.70 -21.34 -26.68
N PRO A 397 -8.54 -22.60 -27.15
CA PRO A 397 -7.56 -23.51 -26.58
C PRO A 397 -6.14 -22.90 -26.59
N MET A 398 -5.42 -23.03 -25.48
CA MET A 398 -4.01 -22.64 -25.40
C MET A 398 -3.15 -23.66 -26.15
N ILE A 399 -2.38 -23.18 -27.13
CA ILE A 399 -1.48 -24.02 -27.97
C ILE A 399 0.00 -23.74 -27.74
N ARG A 400 0.34 -22.96 -26.68
CA ARG A 400 1.73 -22.68 -26.28
C ARG A 400 2.44 -23.97 -25.87
N GLU A 401 3.70 -24.11 -26.28
CA GLU A 401 4.57 -25.19 -25.89
C GLU A 401 5.52 -24.76 -24.76
N ASP A 402 5.40 -25.42 -23.62
CA ASP A 402 6.29 -25.20 -22.48
C ASP A 402 7.36 -26.30 -22.43
N TYR A 403 8.60 -25.96 -22.85
CA TYR A 403 9.73 -26.91 -22.86
C TYR A 403 10.20 -27.22 -21.43
N PRO A 404 10.84 -28.43 -21.23
CA PRO A 404 11.48 -28.77 -19.97
C PRO A 404 12.59 -27.78 -19.59
N ASP A 405 12.83 -27.64 -18.27
CA ASP A 405 13.93 -26.83 -17.76
C ASP A 405 15.29 -27.43 -18.16
N VAL A 406 16.23 -26.57 -18.51
CA VAL A 406 17.62 -26.93 -18.82
C VAL A 406 18.51 -26.52 -17.65
N VAL A 407 19.20 -27.48 -17.03
CA VAL A 407 19.98 -27.23 -15.81
C VAL A 407 21.46 -27.32 -16.10
N TYR A 408 22.21 -26.29 -15.70
CA TYR A 408 23.65 -26.18 -15.80
C TYR A 408 24.33 -26.19 -14.43
N LYS A 409 25.59 -26.58 -14.37
CA LYS A 409 26.35 -26.54 -13.14
C LYS A 409 26.68 -25.12 -12.71
N THR A 410 27.11 -24.27 -13.65
CA THR A 410 27.55 -22.89 -13.42
C THR A 410 26.64 -21.86 -14.11
N GLN A 411 26.59 -20.67 -13.57
CA GLN A 411 25.86 -19.54 -14.20
C GLN A 411 26.48 -19.16 -15.55
N GLU A 412 27.81 -19.27 -15.70
CA GLU A 412 28.48 -18.90 -16.95
C GLU A 412 28.06 -19.80 -18.11
N ALA A 413 28.03 -21.13 -17.88
CA ALA A 413 27.57 -22.10 -18.87
C ALA A 413 26.10 -21.86 -19.25
N LYS A 414 25.24 -21.58 -18.25
CA LYS A 414 23.85 -21.22 -18.43
C LYS A 414 23.70 -20.01 -19.35
N PHE A 415 24.40 -18.90 -19.06
CA PHE A 415 24.26 -17.67 -19.87
C PHE A 415 24.80 -17.85 -21.30
N ARG A 416 25.83 -18.65 -21.51
CA ARG A 416 26.28 -19.01 -22.86
C ARG A 416 25.18 -19.70 -23.67
N ALA A 417 24.53 -20.69 -23.07
CA ALA A 417 23.38 -21.37 -23.70
C ALA A 417 22.18 -20.46 -23.98
N VAL A 418 21.81 -19.61 -23.04
CA VAL A 418 20.77 -18.60 -23.23
C VAL A 418 21.05 -17.70 -24.45
N ILE A 419 22.30 -17.24 -24.59
CA ILE A 419 22.67 -16.37 -25.71
C ILE A 419 22.63 -17.14 -27.03
N GLU A 420 22.98 -18.42 -27.07
CA GLU A 420 22.88 -19.24 -28.27
C GLU A 420 21.43 -19.43 -28.71
N GLU A 421 20.51 -19.73 -27.79
CA GLU A 421 19.09 -19.84 -28.11
C GLU A 421 18.51 -18.50 -28.59
N ILE A 422 18.87 -17.37 -27.95
CA ILE A 422 18.48 -16.03 -28.41
C ILE A 422 18.98 -15.78 -29.84
N ALA A 423 20.23 -16.13 -30.12
CA ALA A 423 20.83 -15.95 -31.46
C ALA A 423 20.10 -16.79 -32.52
N GLU A 424 19.77 -18.04 -32.22
CA GLU A 424 19.00 -18.90 -33.12
C GLU A 424 17.60 -18.37 -33.40
N CYS A 425 16.87 -17.97 -32.37
CA CYS A 425 15.52 -17.37 -32.52
C CYS A 425 15.57 -16.08 -33.32
N HIS A 426 16.52 -15.19 -33.00
CA HIS A 426 16.72 -13.93 -33.73
C HIS A 426 17.05 -14.18 -35.21
N ALA A 427 17.93 -15.14 -35.51
CA ALA A 427 18.28 -15.51 -36.89
C ALA A 427 17.07 -16.06 -37.67
N LYS A 428 16.16 -16.79 -37.01
CA LYS A 428 14.89 -17.28 -37.58
C LYS A 428 13.87 -16.16 -37.75
N GLY A 429 14.05 -15.01 -37.09
CA GLY A 429 13.08 -13.91 -37.04
C GLY A 429 11.99 -14.07 -35.96
N GLN A 430 12.11 -15.06 -35.07
CA GLN A 430 11.19 -15.26 -33.95
C GLN A 430 11.47 -14.25 -32.85
N PRO A 431 10.44 -13.52 -32.34
CA PRO A 431 10.63 -12.60 -31.22
C PRO A 431 10.89 -13.35 -29.92
N VAL A 432 11.81 -12.81 -29.10
CA VAL A 432 12.24 -13.39 -27.82
C VAL A 432 12.06 -12.39 -26.69
N LEU A 433 11.42 -12.84 -25.61
CA LEU A 433 11.35 -12.12 -24.34
C LEU A 433 12.15 -12.91 -23.29
N VAL A 434 13.20 -12.28 -22.76
CA VAL A 434 14.06 -12.87 -21.75
C VAL A 434 13.71 -12.30 -20.38
N GLY A 435 13.25 -13.16 -19.47
CA GLY A 435 12.98 -12.82 -18.08
C GLY A 435 14.21 -12.99 -17.19
N THR A 436 14.57 -11.96 -16.44
CA THR A 436 15.67 -11.98 -15.46
C THR A 436 15.15 -11.62 -14.07
N VAL A 437 15.75 -12.14 -13.01
CA VAL A 437 15.35 -11.90 -11.62
C VAL A 437 15.91 -10.56 -11.10
N SER A 438 17.10 -10.14 -11.56
CA SER A 438 17.73 -8.91 -11.08
C SER A 438 18.16 -7.96 -12.21
N ILE A 439 18.34 -6.68 -11.84
CA ILE A 439 18.88 -5.66 -12.76
C ILE A 439 20.30 -6.04 -13.18
N GLU A 440 21.13 -6.55 -12.24
CA GLU A 440 22.50 -6.99 -12.51
C GLU A 440 22.53 -8.09 -13.57
N THR A 441 21.69 -9.12 -13.43
CA THR A 441 21.56 -10.21 -14.42
C THR A 441 21.16 -9.65 -15.79
N SER A 442 20.23 -8.69 -15.84
CA SER A 442 19.78 -8.06 -17.09
C SER A 442 20.90 -7.27 -17.78
N GLU A 443 21.70 -6.52 -17.03
CA GLU A 443 22.83 -5.74 -17.54
C GLU A 443 23.99 -6.66 -18.01
N LYS A 444 24.29 -7.73 -17.25
CA LYS A 444 25.27 -8.75 -17.63
C LYS A 444 24.89 -9.41 -18.96
N LEU A 445 23.64 -9.85 -19.10
CA LEU A 445 23.14 -10.45 -20.32
C LEU A 445 23.16 -9.47 -21.50
N SER A 446 22.76 -8.22 -21.28
CA SER A 446 22.84 -7.15 -22.27
C SER A 446 24.28 -6.94 -22.77
N ALA A 447 25.25 -6.89 -21.86
CA ALA A 447 26.65 -6.75 -22.22
C ALA A 447 27.16 -7.93 -23.10
N MET A 448 26.71 -9.14 -22.79
CA MET A 448 27.07 -10.34 -23.57
C MET A 448 26.40 -10.32 -24.96
N LEU A 449 25.13 -9.92 -25.08
CA LEU A 449 24.43 -9.78 -26.39
C LEU A 449 25.05 -8.69 -27.27
N LYS A 450 25.47 -7.56 -26.66
CA LYS A 450 26.21 -6.49 -27.38
C LYS A 450 27.52 -7.01 -27.98
N LYS A 451 28.28 -7.85 -27.23
CA LYS A 451 29.52 -8.49 -27.76
C LYS A 451 29.24 -9.42 -28.95
N ARG A 452 28.05 -10.05 -28.99
CA ARG A 452 27.62 -10.90 -30.12
C ARG A 452 26.99 -10.11 -31.27
N GLY A 453 26.80 -8.79 -31.13
CA GLY A 453 26.17 -7.92 -32.14
C GLY A 453 24.67 -8.14 -32.32
N ILE A 454 23.96 -8.71 -31.33
CA ILE A 454 22.51 -8.91 -31.37
C ILE A 454 21.81 -7.66 -30.87
N PRO A 455 21.01 -6.97 -31.70
CA PRO A 455 20.24 -5.80 -31.29
C PRO A 455 19.17 -6.23 -30.30
N HIS A 456 19.04 -5.52 -29.16
CA HIS A 456 18.08 -5.84 -28.13
C HIS A 456 17.66 -4.59 -27.34
N GLN A 457 16.52 -4.69 -26.66
CA GLN A 457 16.03 -3.69 -25.73
C GLN A 457 16.13 -4.24 -24.30
N VAL A 458 16.45 -3.35 -23.34
CA VAL A 458 16.50 -3.73 -21.92
C VAL A 458 15.44 -2.94 -21.18
N LEU A 459 14.64 -3.67 -20.41
CA LEU A 459 13.57 -3.15 -19.59
C LEU A 459 13.84 -3.50 -18.13
N ASN A 460 14.21 -2.51 -17.35
CA ASN A 460 14.43 -2.63 -15.92
C ASN A 460 13.99 -1.36 -15.19
N ALA A 461 14.02 -1.36 -13.85
CA ALA A 461 13.56 -0.25 -13.02
C ALA A 461 14.21 1.11 -13.33
N LYS A 462 15.39 1.13 -13.97
CA LYS A 462 16.08 2.37 -14.37
C LYS A 462 15.38 3.08 -15.54
N TYR A 463 14.56 2.36 -16.35
CA TYR A 463 13.93 2.86 -17.59
C TYR A 463 12.39 2.84 -17.52
N HIS A 464 11.85 3.05 -16.34
CA HIS A 464 10.41 2.90 -16.06
C HIS A 464 9.48 3.72 -16.98
N GLU A 465 9.90 4.94 -17.37
CA GLU A 465 9.08 5.83 -18.21
C GLU A 465 8.87 5.28 -19.64
N GLN A 466 9.79 4.44 -20.12
CA GLN A 466 9.74 3.84 -21.45
C GLN A 466 9.20 2.41 -21.47
N GLU A 467 8.80 1.90 -20.31
CA GLU A 467 8.39 0.50 -20.13
C GLU A 467 7.28 0.07 -21.11
N ALA A 468 6.20 0.82 -21.15
CA ALA A 468 5.05 0.50 -21.99
C ALA A 468 5.39 0.55 -23.51
N GLU A 469 6.29 1.45 -23.88
CA GLU A 469 6.75 1.61 -25.29
C GLU A 469 7.59 0.42 -25.73
N ILE A 470 8.52 -0.05 -24.89
CA ILE A 470 9.40 -1.17 -25.18
C ILE A 470 8.60 -2.47 -25.29
N ILE A 471 7.72 -2.73 -24.34
CA ILE A 471 6.89 -3.94 -24.31
C ILE A 471 5.92 -4.00 -25.48
N ALA A 472 5.34 -2.88 -25.89
CA ALA A 472 4.44 -2.83 -27.04
C ALA A 472 5.12 -3.31 -28.35
N GLN A 473 6.44 -3.24 -28.43
CA GLN A 473 7.21 -3.65 -29.61
C GLN A 473 7.93 -5.00 -29.44
N ALA A 474 7.81 -5.66 -28.28
CA ALA A 474 8.49 -6.93 -28.00
C ALA A 474 8.00 -8.10 -28.90
N GLY A 475 6.80 -7.98 -29.49
CA GLY A 475 6.23 -8.96 -30.41
C GLY A 475 6.64 -8.80 -31.89
N LYS A 476 7.48 -7.82 -32.26
CA LYS A 476 7.95 -7.63 -33.63
C LYS A 476 8.85 -8.76 -34.08
N LYS A 477 8.87 -9.02 -35.39
CA LYS A 477 9.76 -10.01 -36.00
C LYS A 477 11.21 -9.80 -35.59
N GLY A 478 11.85 -10.84 -35.02
CA GLY A 478 13.23 -10.83 -34.58
C GLY A 478 13.54 -9.89 -33.41
N ALA A 479 12.56 -9.33 -32.73
CA ALA A 479 12.79 -8.51 -31.56
C ALA A 479 13.37 -9.33 -30.41
N VAL A 480 14.39 -8.78 -29.72
CA VAL A 480 14.95 -9.36 -28.49
C VAL A 480 14.74 -8.35 -27.36
N THR A 481 14.00 -8.73 -26.35
CA THR A 481 13.69 -7.88 -25.20
C THR A 481 14.12 -8.58 -23.91
N ILE A 482 14.96 -7.94 -23.10
CA ILE A 482 15.32 -8.41 -21.76
C ILE A 482 14.45 -7.62 -20.77
N ALA A 483 13.74 -8.31 -19.92
CA ALA A 483 12.89 -7.68 -18.90
C ALA A 483 13.18 -8.24 -17.52
N THR A 484 13.37 -7.37 -16.53
CA THR A 484 13.41 -7.81 -15.14
C THR A 484 11.99 -8.13 -14.67
N ASN A 485 11.83 -9.27 -14.01
CA ASN A 485 10.62 -9.78 -13.36
C ASN A 485 9.30 -9.32 -13.99
N MET A 486 8.58 -8.45 -13.31
CA MET A 486 7.23 -8.00 -13.64
C MET A 486 7.19 -6.78 -14.55
N ALA A 487 8.32 -6.34 -15.10
CA ALA A 487 8.34 -5.21 -16.02
C ALA A 487 7.38 -5.45 -17.20
N GLY A 488 6.51 -4.47 -17.47
CA GLY A 488 5.44 -4.57 -18.47
C GLY A 488 4.23 -5.42 -18.05
N ARG A 489 4.04 -5.74 -16.76
CA ARG A 489 2.82 -6.41 -16.25
C ARG A 489 1.59 -5.55 -16.56
N GLY A 490 0.49 -6.18 -16.93
CA GLY A 490 -0.73 -5.49 -17.35
C GLY A 490 -0.69 -4.88 -18.76
N THR A 491 0.44 -5.03 -19.51
CA THR A 491 0.56 -4.60 -20.90
C THR A 491 0.61 -5.81 -21.82
N ASP A 492 -0.24 -5.83 -22.86
CA ASP A 492 -0.27 -6.93 -23.83
C ASP A 492 0.86 -6.81 -24.83
N ILE A 493 1.50 -7.95 -25.14
CA ILE A 493 2.45 -8.09 -26.24
C ILE A 493 1.70 -8.60 -27.46
N VAL A 494 1.56 -7.73 -28.45
CA VAL A 494 0.88 -8.06 -29.71
C VAL A 494 1.91 -8.57 -30.71
N LEU A 495 1.67 -9.74 -31.30
CA LEU A 495 2.55 -10.29 -32.33
C LEU A 495 2.57 -9.38 -33.55
N GLY A 496 3.76 -9.16 -34.13
CA GLY A 496 3.99 -8.22 -35.24
C GLY A 496 4.10 -6.75 -34.81
N GLY A 497 3.85 -6.41 -33.54
CA GLY A 497 3.91 -5.04 -32.98
C GLY A 497 2.54 -4.43 -32.69
N ASN A 498 2.51 -3.34 -31.94
CA ASN A 498 1.29 -2.65 -31.50
C ASN A 498 0.94 -1.49 -32.45
N PRO A 499 -0.20 -1.56 -33.18
CA PRO A 499 -0.62 -0.53 -34.12
C PRO A 499 -0.97 0.81 -33.46
N GLU A 500 -1.57 0.78 -32.26
CA GLU A 500 -1.93 2.00 -31.52
C GLU A 500 -0.69 2.78 -31.07
N PHE A 501 0.33 2.08 -30.64
CA PHE A 501 1.60 2.70 -30.27
C PHE A 501 2.26 3.39 -31.48
N LEU A 502 2.30 2.72 -32.63
CA LEU A 502 2.86 3.30 -33.86
C LEU A 502 2.04 4.51 -34.35
N ALA A 503 0.71 4.46 -34.18
CA ALA A 503 -0.14 5.59 -34.51
C ALA A 503 0.16 6.81 -33.61
N ARG A 504 0.33 6.61 -32.30
CA ARG A 504 0.76 7.68 -31.37
C ARG A 504 2.12 8.26 -31.73
N GLN A 505 3.07 7.41 -32.09
CA GLN A 505 4.40 7.85 -32.53
C GLN A 505 4.33 8.67 -33.80
N GLU A 506 3.46 8.29 -34.75
CA GLU A 506 3.26 9.03 -36.00
C GLU A 506 2.55 10.38 -35.74
N MET A 507 1.60 10.44 -34.81
CA MET A 507 0.98 11.69 -34.37
C MET A 507 2.03 12.65 -33.76
N ARG A 508 2.94 12.14 -32.92
CA ARG A 508 4.06 12.94 -32.36
C ARG A 508 4.93 13.52 -33.48
N LYS A 509 5.26 12.75 -34.53
CA LYS A 509 6.03 13.23 -35.69
C LYS A 509 5.28 14.31 -36.48
N ARG A 510 3.95 14.27 -36.46
CA ARG A 510 3.09 15.31 -37.09
C ARG A 510 2.94 16.54 -36.21
N GLY A 511 3.58 16.60 -35.06
CA GLY A 511 3.63 17.76 -34.18
C GLY A 511 2.56 17.83 -33.09
N TYR A 512 1.80 16.76 -32.87
CA TYR A 512 0.86 16.70 -31.75
C TYR A 512 1.61 16.49 -30.42
N THR A 513 1.19 17.20 -29.38
CA THR A 513 1.68 16.98 -28.02
C THR A 513 1.11 15.69 -27.42
N ASP A 514 1.75 15.13 -26.39
CA ASP A 514 1.27 13.92 -25.73
C ASP A 514 -0.14 14.09 -25.13
N GLU A 515 -0.46 15.28 -24.62
CA GLU A 515 -1.80 15.63 -24.17
C GLU A 515 -2.82 15.64 -25.31
N GLN A 516 -2.46 16.20 -26.44
CA GLN A 516 -3.31 16.22 -27.65
C GLN A 516 -3.53 14.82 -28.22
N ILE A 517 -2.52 13.97 -28.18
CA ILE A 517 -2.61 12.57 -28.61
C ILE A 517 -3.48 11.77 -27.64
N ALA A 518 -3.36 12.01 -26.34
CA ALA A 518 -4.22 11.39 -25.34
C ALA A 518 -5.70 11.76 -25.57
N LEU A 519 -5.98 13.03 -25.80
CA LEU A 519 -7.33 13.52 -26.14
C LEU A 519 -7.84 12.94 -27.47
N ALA A 520 -6.98 12.86 -28.50
CA ALA A 520 -7.35 12.25 -29.78
C ALA A 520 -7.57 10.73 -29.70
N ALA A 521 -6.91 10.04 -28.79
CA ALA A 521 -7.09 8.64 -28.51
C ALA A 521 -8.28 8.35 -27.57
N ASP A 522 -8.84 9.37 -26.91
CA ASP A 522 -9.95 9.26 -25.97
C ASP A 522 -11.26 9.01 -26.71
N LEU A 523 -11.79 7.81 -26.56
CA LEU A 523 -13.03 7.37 -27.19
C LEU A 523 -14.29 8.09 -26.68
N THR A 524 -14.21 8.78 -25.53
CA THR A 524 -15.36 9.48 -24.92
C THR A 524 -15.77 10.74 -25.66
N LEU A 525 -14.83 11.36 -26.37
CA LEU A 525 -15.01 12.67 -27.00
C LEU A 525 -15.50 12.60 -28.47
N GLY A 526 -15.52 11.40 -29.09
CA GLY A 526 -15.89 11.21 -30.52
C GLY A 526 -17.36 10.86 -30.80
N GLY A 527 -18.19 10.64 -29.79
CA GLY A 527 -19.62 10.34 -29.94
C GLY A 527 -20.45 11.60 -29.91
N GLY A 528 -20.86 12.12 -31.08
CA GLY A 528 -21.75 13.27 -31.21
C GLY A 528 -23.09 13.08 -30.50
N GLY A 529 -23.22 13.59 -29.30
CA GLY A 529 -24.43 13.68 -28.51
C GLY A 529 -24.37 14.91 -27.60
N ALA A 530 -25.08 15.97 -28.03
CA ALA A 530 -25.30 17.16 -27.25
C ALA A 530 -26.10 16.82 -25.99
N ALA A 531 -25.42 16.63 -24.84
CA ALA A 531 -26.02 16.74 -23.54
C ALA A 531 -24.97 17.31 -22.61
N GLY A 532 -25.28 18.45 -22.01
CA GLY A 532 -24.38 19.24 -21.18
C GLY A 532 -23.76 18.45 -20.04
N ASN A 533 -22.49 18.70 -19.83
CA ASN A 533 -21.71 18.22 -18.69
C ASN A 533 -22.09 19.07 -17.46
N PRO A 534 -22.74 18.54 -16.41
CA PRO A 534 -23.06 19.29 -15.20
C PRO A 534 -21.93 19.28 -14.14
N SER A 535 -20.75 18.77 -14.46
CA SER A 535 -19.61 18.83 -13.54
C SER A 535 -18.56 19.80 -14.08
N GLY A 536 -18.58 21.02 -13.55
CA GLY A 536 -17.56 22.03 -13.79
C GLY A 536 -16.20 21.54 -13.35
N ASN A 537 -15.32 21.31 -14.32
CA ASN A 537 -13.88 21.15 -14.10
C ASN A 537 -13.27 22.57 -14.07
N PRO A 538 -12.65 23.04 -12.97
CA PRO A 538 -12.03 24.36 -12.92
C PRO A 538 -10.65 24.43 -13.58
N GLY A 539 -10.23 23.42 -14.33
CA GLY A 539 -9.08 23.45 -15.21
C GLY A 539 -9.53 23.88 -16.62
N GLY A 540 -9.51 25.19 -16.90
CA GLY A 540 -10.04 25.78 -18.12
C GLY A 540 -9.58 25.13 -19.41
N HIS A 541 -10.47 24.35 -20.03
CA HIS A 541 -10.43 24.16 -21.47
C HIS A 541 -11.46 25.11 -22.08
N PRO A 542 -11.01 25.98 -22.98
CA PRO A 542 -11.93 26.85 -23.71
C PRO A 542 -12.82 25.98 -24.61
N GLY A 543 -14.07 25.78 -24.23
CA GLY A 543 -15.05 25.00 -24.98
C GLY A 543 -15.63 25.78 -26.19
N GLY A 544 -14.80 26.22 -27.10
CA GLY A 544 -15.24 26.82 -28.36
C GLY A 544 -15.62 25.77 -29.40
N ALA A 545 -16.45 26.14 -30.39
CA ALA A 545 -16.80 25.26 -31.51
C ALA A 545 -15.54 24.80 -32.28
N ALA A 546 -14.49 25.63 -32.32
CA ALA A 546 -13.20 25.36 -32.96
C ALA A 546 -12.45 24.16 -32.25
N ASP A 547 -12.54 24.07 -30.92
CA ASP A 547 -11.86 23.01 -30.16
C ASP A 547 -12.54 21.66 -30.38
N ARG A 548 -13.85 21.65 -30.52
CA ARG A 548 -14.61 20.41 -30.85
C ARG A 548 -14.33 19.92 -32.26
N GLU A 549 -14.22 20.82 -33.22
CA GLU A 549 -13.90 20.49 -34.61
C GLU A 549 -12.47 19.98 -34.73
N TRP A 550 -11.50 20.62 -34.01
CA TRP A 550 -10.13 20.15 -33.93
C TRP A 550 -10.05 18.74 -33.33
N LEU A 551 -10.76 18.50 -32.21
CA LEU A 551 -10.76 17.21 -31.52
C LEU A 551 -11.36 16.10 -32.39
N ALA A 552 -12.49 16.37 -33.06
CA ALA A 552 -13.11 15.41 -33.97
C ALA A 552 -12.16 15.07 -35.15
N LYS A 553 -11.43 16.05 -35.66
CA LYS A 553 -10.42 15.85 -36.72
C LYS A 553 -9.23 15.03 -36.21
N ALA A 554 -8.68 15.38 -35.06
CA ALA A 554 -7.57 14.65 -34.43
C ALA A 554 -7.93 13.20 -34.13
N HIS A 555 -9.14 12.97 -33.64
CA HIS A 555 -9.67 11.63 -33.39
C HIS A 555 -9.85 10.80 -34.67
N ALA A 556 -10.41 11.41 -35.74
CA ALA A 556 -10.56 10.74 -37.03
C ALA A 556 -9.17 10.41 -37.64
N GLU A 557 -8.19 11.31 -37.51
CA GLU A 557 -6.81 11.10 -37.94
C GLU A 557 -6.13 9.97 -37.15
N TYR A 558 -6.26 9.94 -35.82
CA TYR A 558 -5.73 8.89 -34.99
C TYR A 558 -6.32 7.51 -35.39
N ARG A 559 -7.64 7.40 -35.54
CA ARG A 559 -8.29 6.16 -35.99
C ARG A 559 -7.82 5.71 -37.39
N ALA A 560 -7.68 6.62 -38.31
CA ALA A 560 -7.19 6.31 -39.63
C ALA A 560 -5.75 5.77 -39.57
N LEU A 561 -4.89 6.37 -38.73
CA LEU A 561 -3.53 5.90 -38.50
C LEU A 561 -3.49 4.54 -37.84
N VAL A 562 -4.30 4.28 -36.84
CA VAL A 562 -4.39 2.95 -36.19
C VAL A 562 -4.77 1.88 -37.20
N GLU A 563 -5.74 2.15 -38.05
CA GLU A 563 -6.19 1.18 -39.06
C GLU A 563 -5.15 1.00 -40.19
N GLU A 564 -4.45 2.06 -40.58
CA GLU A 564 -3.32 2.00 -41.50
C GLU A 564 -2.19 1.13 -40.90
N MET A 565 -1.80 1.38 -39.66
CA MET A 565 -0.77 0.58 -38.97
C MET A 565 -1.19 -0.86 -38.82
N ARG A 566 -2.45 -1.16 -38.48
CA ARG A 566 -2.98 -2.52 -38.39
C ARG A 566 -2.84 -3.26 -39.72
N ARG A 567 -3.22 -2.63 -40.85
CA ARG A 567 -3.04 -3.22 -42.17
C ARG A 567 -1.57 -3.43 -42.55
N ARG A 568 -0.71 -2.51 -42.15
CA ARG A 568 0.74 -2.62 -42.41
C ARG A 568 1.38 -3.76 -41.58
N LEU A 569 0.97 -3.97 -40.35
CA LEU A 569 1.52 -4.99 -39.47
C LEU A 569 0.95 -6.39 -39.73
N ALA A 570 -0.21 -6.52 -40.36
CA ALA A 570 -0.86 -7.83 -40.55
C ALA A 570 0.02 -8.89 -41.23
N PRO A 571 0.82 -8.59 -42.29
CA PRO A 571 1.72 -9.57 -42.88
C PRO A 571 2.82 -10.04 -41.90
N GLU A 572 3.39 -9.10 -41.16
CA GLU A 572 4.42 -9.41 -40.14
C GLU A 572 3.83 -10.27 -39.00
N GLN A 573 2.61 -9.99 -38.60
CA GLN A 573 1.91 -10.77 -37.59
C GLN A 573 1.71 -12.23 -38.01
N GLU A 574 1.29 -12.47 -39.25
CA GLU A 574 1.13 -13.85 -39.79
C GLU A 574 2.49 -14.55 -39.91
N GLU A 575 3.54 -13.83 -40.33
CA GLU A 575 4.88 -14.37 -40.39
C GLU A 575 5.40 -14.79 -38.99
N VAL A 576 5.22 -13.94 -37.97
CA VAL A 576 5.61 -14.25 -36.60
C VAL A 576 4.79 -15.42 -36.04
N ARG A 577 3.50 -15.53 -36.37
CA ARG A 577 2.69 -16.70 -36.01
C ARG A 577 3.21 -17.98 -36.67
N ALA A 578 3.58 -17.94 -37.94
CA ALA A 578 4.14 -19.07 -38.66
C ALA A 578 5.50 -19.51 -38.08
N LEU A 579 6.28 -18.58 -37.51
CA LEU A 579 7.57 -18.86 -36.83
C LEU A 579 7.40 -19.43 -35.41
N GLY A 580 6.17 -19.63 -34.93
CA GLY A 580 5.90 -20.19 -33.60
C GLY A 580 5.56 -19.13 -32.54
N GLY A 581 5.34 -17.88 -32.94
CA GLY A 581 4.95 -16.80 -32.03
C GLY A 581 6.09 -16.33 -31.10
N LEU A 582 5.73 -15.71 -29.98
CA LEU A 582 6.69 -15.21 -29.00
C LEU A 582 7.33 -16.36 -28.21
N HIS A 583 8.68 -16.35 -28.15
CA HIS A 583 9.46 -17.27 -27.33
C HIS A 583 9.86 -16.62 -26.01
N ILE A 584 9.60 -17.29 -24.90
CA ILE A 584 9.95 -16.85 -23.54
C ILE A 584 11.17 -17.62 -23.03
N ILE A 585 12.19 -16.91 -22.61
CA ILE A 585 13.36 -17.48 -21.93
C ILE A 585 13.40 -16.98 -20.50
N GLY A 586 13.26 -17.87 -19.53
CA GLY A 586 13.56 -17.59 -18.12
C GLY A 586 15.02 -17.88 -17.81
N THR A 587 15.77 -16.90 -17.31
CA THR A 587 17.21 -17.12 -16.99
C THR A 587 17.42 -17.81 -15.65
N GLU A 588 16.40 -17.95 -14.86
CA GLU A 588 16.35 -18.66 -13.57
C GLU A 588 14.90 -18.88 -13.14
N ARG A 589 14.68 -19.76 -12.16
CA ARG A 589 13.38 -19.94 -11.53
C ARG A 589 13.19 -18.95 -10.40
N HIS A 590 12.01 -18.38 -10.32
CA HIS A 590 11.63 -17.48 -9.24
C HIS A 590 11.33 -18.25 -7.95
N GLU A 591 11.24 -17.54 -6.83
CA GLU A 591 10.86 -18.12 -5.54
C GLU A 591 9.43 -18.69 -5.55
N SER A 592 8.54 -18.13 -6.37
CA SER A 592 7.16 -18.59 -6.52
C SER A 592 6.89 -19.10 -7.94
N ARG A 593 6.27 -20.30 -8.05
CA ARG A 593 5.80 -20.89 -9.32
C ARG A 593 4.83 -19.97 -10.07
N ARG A 594 4.11 -19.17 -9.34
CA ARG A 594 3.16 -18.19 -9.86
C ARG A 594 3.85 -17.16 -10.77
N ILE A 595 5.00 -16.63 -10.35
CA ILE A 595 5.79 -15.66 -11.13
C ILE A 595 6.30 -16.31 -12.42
N ASP A 596 6.76 -17.55 -12.36
CA ASP A 596 7.16 -18.33 -13.55
C ASP A 596 5.98 -18.47 -14.52
N ASN A 597 4.78 -18.79 -14.01
CA ASN A 597 3.58 -18.92 -14.83
C ASN A 597 3.13 -17.57 -15.44
N GLN A 598 3.32 -16.46 -14.73
CA GLN A 598 3.06 -15.12 -15.28
C GLN A 598 4.05 -14.77 -16.42
N LEU A 599 5.31 -15.13 -16.28
CA LEU A 599 6.29 -14.96 -17.35
C LEU A 599 5.93 -15.81 -18.58
N ARG A 600 5.63 -17.10 -18.39
CA ARG A 600 5.14 -17.98 -19.47
C ARG A 600 3.86 -17.43 -20.12
N GLY A 601 2.95 -16.88 -19.31
CA GLY A 601 1.66 -16.31 -19.75
C GLY A 601 1.77 -15.07 -20.64
N ARG A 602 2.97 -14.56 -20.88
CA ARG A 602 3.19 -13.48 -21.86
C ARG A 602 3.16 -13.97 -23.31
N ALA A 603 3.36 -15.27 -23.55
CA ALA A 603 3.23 -15.93 -24.84
C ALA A 603 1.98 -16.84 -24.90
N GLY A 604 1.50 -17.13 -26.09
CA GLY A 604 0.36 -18.06 -26.31
C GLY A 604 -0.97 -17.47 -25.87
N ARG A 605 -1.24 -16.18 -26.12
CA ARG A 605 -2.49 -15.50 -25.74
C ARG A 605 -3.55 -15.69 -26.81
N GLN A 606 -4.82 -15.83 -26.39
CA GLN A 606 -5.99 -15.94 -27.28
C GLN A 606 -5.86 -16.96 -28.42
N GLY A 607 -5.16 -18.10 -28.15
CA GLY A 607 -4.93 -19.14 -29.12
C GLY A 607 -3.79 -18.86 -30.11
N ASP A 608 -2.98 -17.82 -29.89
CA ASP A 608 -1.75 -17.61 -30.64
C ASP A 608 -0.70 -18.67 -30.28
N PRO A 609 0.18 -19.07 -31.19
CA PRO A 609 1.33 -19.90 -30.87
C PRO A 609 2.32 -19.16 -29.96
N GLY A 610 3.13 -19.91 -29.24
CA GLY A 610 4.19 -19.41 -28.39
C GLY A 610 4.94 -20.56 -27.76
N SER A 611 6.09 -20.26 -27.18
CA SER A 611 6.88 -21.26 -26.46
C SER A 611 7.59 -20.68 -25.26
N SER A 612 7.98 -21.52 -24.29
CA SER A 612 8.75 -21.11 -23.14
C SER A 612 9.80 -22.12 -22.74
N ARG A 613 10.95 -21.65 -22.25
CA ARG A 613 12.00 -22.47 -21.66
C ARG A 613 12.66 -21.76 -20.50
N PHE A 614 12.99 -22.49 -19.43
CA PHE A 614 13.75 -21.98 -18.31
C PHE A 614 15.16 -22.59 -18.28
N TYR A 615 16.15 -21.73 -18.06
CA TYR A 615 17.55 -22.07 -17.87
C TYR A 615 17.91 -21.86 -16.40
N VAL A 616 18.39 -22.91 -15.74
CA VAL A 616 18.66 -22.91 -14.30
C VAL A 616 20.11 -23.28 -14.04
N SER A 617 20.75 -22.69 -13.05
CA SER A 617 22.07 -23.09 -12.56
C SER A 617 21.98 -23.54 -11.11
N LEU A 618 22.91 -24.43 -10.70
CA LEU A 618 23.06 -24.79 -9.28
C LEU A 618 23.56 -23.63 -8.41
N GLU A 619 24.15 -22.63 -9.05
CA GLU A 619 24.64 -21.41 -8.39
C GLU A 619 23.53 -20.35 -8.24
N ASP A 620 22.34 -20.53 -8.86
CA ASP A 620 21.21 -19.63 -8.69
C ASP A 620 20.69 -19.68 -7.25
N ASP A 621 20.26 -18.57 -6.71
CA ASP A 621 19.90 -18.42 -5.30
C ASP A 621 18.86 -19.44 -4.82
N LEU A 622 17.83 -19.69 -5.62
CA LEU A 622 16.82 -20.71 -5.29
C LEU A 622 17.46 -22.10 -5.12
N MET A 623 18.39 -22.44 -6.00
CA MET A 623 19.04 -23.74 -5.98
C MET A 623 20.09 -23.83 -4.88
N ARG A 624 20.87 -22.78 -4.67
CA ARG A 624 21.87 -22.67 -3.61
C ARG A 624 21.26 -22.75 -2.21
N LEU A 625 20.15 -22.03 -1.98
CA LEU A 625 19.55 -21.92 -0.64
C LEU A 625 18.60 -23.08 -0.31
N PHE A 626 17.89 -23.65 -1.29
CA PHE A 626 16.80 -24.60 -1.06
C PHE A 626 16.90 -25.92 -1.81
N GLY A 627 17.80 -26.06 -2.79
CA GLY A 627 17.86 -27.20 -3.71
C GLY A 627 19.14 -28.06 -3.68
N SER A 628 20.25 -27.52 -3.20
CA SER A 628 21.60 -28.03 -3.52
C SER A 628 21.95 -29.44 -3.01
N GLU A 629 21.57 -29.81 -1.78
CA GLU A 629 22.09 -31.05 -1.15
C GLU A 629 21.64 -32.35 -1.84
N ARG A 630 20.40 -32.41 -2.32
CA ARG A 630 19.89 -33.62 -3.00
C ARG A 630 20.29 -33.68 -4.45
N ILE A 631 20.42 -32.56 -5.13
CA ILE A 631 20.72 -32.46 -6.55
C ILE A 631 22.21 -32.66 -6.76
N SER A 632 23.08 -32.07 -5.92
CA SER A 632 24.53 -32.27 -5.95
C SER A 632 24.90 -33.73 -5.81
N GLY A 633 24.28 -34.47 -4.88
CA GLY A 633 24.53 -35.91 -4.71
C GLY A 633 24.07 -36.80 -5.88
N ILE A 634 23.09 -36.38 -6.66
CA ILE A 634 22.67 -37.07 -7.89
C ILE A 634 23.66 -36.78 -9.02
N MET A 635 24.16 -35.58 -9.11
CA MET A 635 25.07 -35.11 -10.16
C MET A 635 26.49 -35.67 -10.03
N GLU A 636 27.01 -35.75 -8.80
CA GLU A 636 28.31 -36.43 -8.55
C GLU A 636 28.29 -37.88 -9.00
N ARG A 637 27.14 -38.56 -8.85
CA ARG A 637 26.99 -39.96 -9.31
C ARG A 637 26.88 -40.10 -10.82
N LEU A 638 26.46 -39.02 -11.52
CA LEU A 638 26.29 -39.03 -12.99
C LEU A 638 27.53 -38.55 -13.74
N GLY A 639 28.64 -38.14 -13.07
CA GLY A 639 29.90 -37.73 -13.70
C GLY A 639 29.76 -36.50 -14.60
N TRP A 640 29.02 -35.50 -14.16
CA TRP A 640 28.59 -34.34 -14.96
C TRP A 640 29.73 -33.35 -15.23
N GLU A 641 29.93 -33.01 -16.52
CA GLU A 641 30.87 -31.97 -16.97
C GLU A 641 30.22 -30.57 -16.91
N GLU A 642 31.02 -29.49 -16.75
CA GLU A 642 30.54 -28.12 -16.49
C GLU A 642 29.62 -27.57 -17.56
N ASP A 643 29.87 -27.88 -18.83
CA ASP A 643 29.12 -27.32 -19.98
C ASP A 643 27.98 -28.25 -20.47
N MET A 644 27.73 -29.37 -19.80
CA MET A 644 26.75 -30.36 -20.25
C MET A 644 25.35 -30.01 -19.67
N PRO A 645 24.32 -29.74 -20.50
CA PRO A 645 22.97 -29.50 -20.03
C PRO A 645 22.34 -30.81 -19.54
N ILE A 646 21.54 -30.73 -18.49
CA ILE A 646 20.68 -31.83 -18.05
C ILE A 646 19.23 -31.45 -18.22
N GLU A 647 18.53 -32.24 -19.03
CA GLU A 647 17.07 -32.20 -19.15
C GLU A 647 16.51 -33.49 -18.56
N HIS A 648 16.05 -33.48 -17.31
CA HIS A 648 15.48 -34.65 -16.68
C HIS A 648 14.27 -34.32 -15.83
N PRO A 649 13.11 -35.02 -15.98
CA PRO A 649 11.87 -34.73 -15.26
C PRO A 649 12.01 -34.77 -13.73
N GLN A 650 12.94 -35.59 -13.19
CA GLN A 650 13.20 -35.66 -11.74
C GLN A 650 13.85 -34.38 -11.21
N ILE A 651 14.67 -33.70 -12.02
CA ILE A 651 15.30 -32.45 -11.64
C ILE A 651 14.28 -31.30 -11.66
N THR A 652 13.46 -31.22 -12.72
CA THR A 652 12.33 -30.26 -12.76
C THR A 652 11.42 -30.43 -11.54
N LYS A 653 11.12 -31.68 -11.16
CA LYS A 653 10.31 -31.96 -9.97
C LYS A 653 11.02 -31.58 -8.66
N ALA A 654 12.34 -31.70 -8.59
CA ALA A 654 13.11 -31.27 -7.43
C ALA A 654 13.12 -29.73 -7.29
N ILE A 655 13.22 -29.01 -8.40
CA ILE A 655 13.10 -27.55 -8.46
C ILE A 655 11.69 -27.09 -8.00
N GLU A 656 10.63 -27.70 -8.52
CA GLU A 656 9.26 -27.42 -8.09
C GLU A 656 9.05 -27.65 -6.58
N ASN A 657 9.66 -28.71 -6.03
CA ASN A 657 9.59 -28.98 -4.59
C ASN A 657 10.40 -27.98 -3.76
N ALA A 658 11.49 -27.42 -4.31
CA ALA A 658 12.21 -26.32 -3.68
C ALA A 658 11.34 -25.06 -3.65
N GLN A 659 10.72 -24.68 -4.76
CA GLN A 659 9.77 -23.56 -4.82
C GLN A 659 8.62 -23.72 -3.83
N LYS A 660 7.98 -24.90 -3.76
CA LYS A 660 6.90 -25.17 -2.78
C LYS A 660 7.35 -24.98 -1.34
N ARG A 661 8.60 -25.30 -1.00
CA ARG A 661 9.14 -25.06 0.35
C ARG A 661 9.33 -23.56 0.64
N VAL A 662 9.77 -22.81 -0.36
CA VAL A 662 9.91 -21.34 -0.25
C VAL A 662 8.54 -20.70 -0.12
N GLU A 663 7.58 -21.09 -0.98
CA GLU A 663 6.18 -20.63 -0.93
C GLU A 663 5.56 -20.88 0.46
N ALA A 664 5.68 -22.11 0.97
CA ALA A 664 5.15 -22.46 2.31
C ALA A 664 5.82 -21.66 3.43
N ARG A 665 7.15 -21.44 3.36
CA ARG A 665 7.83 -20.59 4.34
C ARG A 665 7.39 -19.14 4.28
N ASN A 666 7.29 -18.58 3.08
CA ASN A 666 6.85 -17.21 2.88
C ASN A 666 5.39 -17.01 3.35
N PHE A 667 4.52 -18.01 3.10
CA PHE A 667 3.16 -18.03 3.65
C PHE A 667 3.16 -18.01 5.17
N GLU A 668 3.96 -18.86 5.83
CA GLU A 668 4.03 -18.89 7.29
C GLU A 668 4.53 -17.57 7.88
N LEU A 669 5.54 -16.94 7.25
CA LEU A 669 6.01 -15.61 7.65
C LEU A 669 4.93 -14.55 7.52
N ARG A 670 4.19 -14.51 6.39
CA ARG A 670 3.07 -13.56 6.21
C ARG A 670 1.96 -13.80 7.24
N LYS A 671 1.65 -15.06 7.52
CA LYS A 671 0.67 -15.45 8.53
C LYS A 671 1.06 -14.99 9.93
N GLN A 672 2.34 -15.14 10.31
CA GLN A 672 2.84 -14.65 11.58
C GLN A 672 2.73 -13.12 11.67
N VAL A 673 3.19 -12.40 10.63
CA VAL A 673 3.07 -10.94 10.59
C VAL A 673 1.61 -10.51 10.74
N LEU A 674 0.69 -11.17 10.04
CA LEU A 674 -0.74 -10.88 10.14
C LEU A 674 -1.29 -11.15 11.54
N GLN A 675 -0.89 -12.24 12.21
CA GLN A 675 -1.36 -12.56 13.55
C GLN A 675 -0.97 -11.47 14.57
N PHE A 676 0.22 -10.90 14.45
CA PHE A 676 0.63 -9.75 15.27
C PHE A 676 -0.11 -8.46 14.87
N ASP A 677 -0.28 -8.21 13.58
CA ASP A 677 -0.98 -7.02 13.10
C ASP A 677 -2.51 -7.07 13.36
N ASP A 678 -3.11 -8.26 13.44
CA ASP A 678 -4.53 -8.41 13.81
C ASP A 678 -4.82 -7.88 15.21
N VAL A 679 -3.87 -7.96 16.15
CA VAL A 679 -3.99 -7.36 17.48
C VAL A 679 -4.06 -5.83 17.34
N MET A 680 -3.12 -5.27 16.63
CA MET A 680 -3.09 -3.83 16.33
C MET A 680 -4.31 -3.37 15.54
N ASN A 681 -4.79 -4.19 14.62
CA ASN A 681 -5.95 -3.85 13.80
C ASN A 681 -7.23 -3.71 14.63
N LYS A 682 -7.46 -4.61 15.58
CA LYS A 682 -8.60 -4.50 16.51
C LYS A 682 -8.56 -3.21 17.33
N GLN A 683 -7.39 -2.83 17.81
CA GLN A 683 -7.17 -1.57 18.53
C GLN A 683 -7.40 -0.36 17.61
N ARG A 684 -6.87 -0.42 16.37
CA ARG A 684 -7.06 0.62 15.34
C ARG A 684 -8.52 0.83 15.00
N GLU A 685 -9.29 -0.24 14.80
CA GLU A 685 -10.73 -0.17 14.53
C GLU A 685 -11.48 0.56 15.64
N VAL A 686 -11.18 0.26 16.90
CA VAL A 686 -11.80 0.92 18.06
C VAL A 686 -11.44 2.41 18.10
N VAL A 687 -10.16 2.74 17.97
CA VAL A 687 -9.69 4.15 18.01
C VAL A 687 -10.25 4.95 16.85
N TYR A 688 -10.21 4.42 15.63
CA TYR A 688 -10.66 5.13 14.43
C TYR A 688 -12.19 5.27 14.38
N ASP A 689 -12.96 4.30 14.88
CA ASP A 689 -14.40 4.42 15.03
C ASP A 689 -14.78 5.50 16.04
N GLN A 690 -14.14 5.50 17.21
CA GLN A 690 -14.36 6.55 18.22
C GLN A 690 -13.94 7.92 17.70
N ARG A 691 -12.78 8.01 17.03
CA ARG A 691 -12.29 9.24 16.43
C ARG A 691 -13.27 9.79 15.38
N ARG A 692 -13.82 8.92 14.54
CA ARG A 692 -14.83 9.28 13.53
C ARG A 692 -16.10 9.83 14.17
N LYS A 693 -16.60 9.21 15.24
CA LYS A 693 -17.75 9.70 16.01
C LYS A 693 -17.50 11.08 16.60
N VAL A 694 -16.32 11.30 17.17
CA VAL A 694 -15.90 12.61 17.69
C VAL A 694 -15.80 13.64 16.56
N LEU A 695 -15.22 13.29 15.42
CA LEU A 695 -15.07 14.16 14.25
C LEU A 695 -16.44 14.59 13.68
N LEU A 696 -17.40 13.66 13.66
CA LEU A 696 -18.78 13.93 13.22
C LEU A 696 -19.60 14.69 14.25
N GLY A 697 -19.11 14.83 15.48
CA GLY A 697 -19.80 15.52 16.57
C GLY A 697 -20.94 14.72 17.20
N GLU A 698 -20.89 13.39 17.09
CA GLU A 698 -21.91 12.49 17.63
C GLU A 698 -21.76 12.35 19.15
N ASN A 699 -22.79 12.69 19.90
CA ASN A 699 -22.92 12.47 21.36
C ASN A 699 -21.70 12.96 22.20
N LEU A 700 -21.07 14.08 21.82
CA LEU A 700 -19.85 14.57 22.50
C LEU A 700 -20.07 14.80 23.99
N ARG A 701 -21.20 15.44 24.37
CA ARG A 701 -21.54 15.72 25.77
C ARG A 701 -21.69 14.42 26.58
N GLU A 702 -22.45 13.49 26.06
CA GLU A 702 -22.71 12.19 26.70
C GLU A 702 -21.39 11.41 26.89
N ASN A 703 -20.50 11.44 25.86
CA ASN A 703 -19.20 10.79 25.95
C ASN A 703 -18.31 11.41 27.03
N VAL A 704 -18.26 12.75 27.13
CA VAL A 704 -17.46 13.42 28.17
C VAL A 704 -18.02 13.15 29.57
N VAL A 705 -19.34 13.16 29.75
CA VAL A 705 -19.98 12.82 31.02
C VAL A 705 -19.69 11.37 31.42
N GLU A 706 -19.72 10.45 30.46
CA GLU A 706 -19.37 9.05 30.71
C GLU A 706 -17.89 8.89 31.10
N MET A 707 -16.97 9.60 30.41
CA MET A 707 -15.55 9.62 30.79
C MET A 707 -15.34 10.14 32.21
N LEU A 708 -16.02 11.22 32.59
CA LEU A 708 -15.99 11.75 33.94
C LEU A 708 -16.44 10.71 34.98
N ARG A 709 -17.54 10.02 34.74
CA ARG A 709 -18.08 9.01 35.65
C ARG A 709 -17.10 7.83 35.82
N ARG A 710 -16.50 7.35 34.73
CA ARG A 710 -15.51 6.28 34.75
C ARG A 710 -14.25 6.68 35.51
N LEU A 711 -13.72 7.87 35.25
CA LEU A 711 -12.54 8.37 35.95
C LEU A 711 -12.77 8.48 37.46
N VAL A 712 -13.94 8.96 37.89
CA VAL A 712 -14.30 9.01 39.31
C VAL A 712 -14.41 7.61 39.88
N GLU A 713 -14.99 6.65 39.16
CA GLU A 713 -15.08 5.24 39.56
C GLU A 713 -13.69 4.64 39.74
N ASP A 714 -12.79 4.80 38.74
CA ASP A 714 -11.42 4.30 38.81
C ASP A 714 -10.62 4.92 39.97
N TYR A 715 -10.88 6.18 40.29
CA TYR A 715 -10.25 6.84 41.43
C TYR A 715 -10.78 6.29 42.75
N VAL A 716 -12.09 6.12 42.89
CA VAL A 716 -12.69 5.51 44.09
C VAL A 716 -12.20 4.07 44.24
N ASP A 717 -12.11 3.30 43.16
CA ASP A 717 -11.61 1.95 43.18
C ASP A 717 -10.12 1.85 43.63
N THR A 718 -9.34 2.87 43.26
CA THR A 718 -7.91 2.92 43.57
C THR A 718 -7.64 3.33 45.03
N TYR A 719 -8.40 4.32 45.55
CA TYR A 719 -8.16 4.89 46.86
C TYR A 719 -9.08 4.31 47.95
N CYS A 720 -10.19 3.65 47.59
CA CYS A 720 -11.14 3.02 48.48
C CYS A 720 -11.29 1.53 48.17
N ASP A 721 -10.27 0.73 48.49
CA ASP A 721 -10.29 -0.74 48.25
C ASP A 721 -11.47 -1.38 48.97
N GLU A 722 -12.27 -2.16 48.29
CA GLU A 722 -13.45 -2.88 48.82
C GLU A 722 -13.13 -3.84 49.98
N LYS A 723 -11.86 -4.28 50.09
CA LYS A 723 -11.37 -5.16 51.11
C LYS A 723 -11.01 -4.46 52.42
N LEU A 724 -10.90 -3.11 52.38
CA LEU A 724 -10.55 -2.29 53.54
C LEU A 724 -11.80 -1.67 54.15
N SER A 725 -11.76 -1.40 55.46
CA SER A 725 -12.81 -0.67 56.14
C SER A 725 -12.75 0.84 55.76
N ALA A 726 -13.86 1.54 55.87
CA ALA A 726 -13.97 2.93 55.43
C ALA A 726 -12.98 3.89 56.13
N ASP A 727 -12.55 3.55 57.35
CA ASP A 727 -11.52 4.29 58.09
C ASP A 727 -10.08 4.03 57.65
N GLU A 728 -9.87 3.02 56.80
CA GLU A 728 -8.58 2.70 56.21
C GLU A 728 -8.43 3.25 54.77
N TRP A 729 -9.49 3.84 54.22
CA TRP A 729 -9.43 4.43 52.88
C TRP A 729 -8.55 5.71 52.83
N ASP A 730 -7.79 5.90 51.73
CA ASP A 730 -7.02 7.11 51.52
C ASP A 730 -7.87 8.22 50.93
N LEU A 731 -8.75 8.80 51.75
CA LEU A 731 -9.62 9.88 51.35
C LEU A 731 -8.90 11.20 51.06
N GLU A 732 -7.70 11.41 51.65
CA GLU A 732 -6.86 12.58 51.31
C GLU A 732 -6.27 12.45 49.93
N GLY A 733 -5.72 11.29 49.55
CA GLY A 733 -5.24 11.00 48.22
C GLY A 733 -6.34 11.12 47.15
N LEU A 734 -7.54 10.60 47.46
CA LEU A 734 -8.71 10.70 46.59
C LEU A 734 -9.11 12.19 46.38
N ARG A 735 -9.15 12.98 47.47
CA ARG A 735 -9.43 14.42 47.41
C ARG A 735 -8.44 15.16 46.52
N ASP A 736 -7.14 14.93 46.70
CA ASP A 736 -6.10 15.60 45.96
C ASP A 736 -6.14 15.22 44.46
N ARG A 737 -6.50 13.97 44.18
CA ARG A 737 -6.66 13.50 42.79
C ARG A 737 -7.87 14.12 42.11
N MET A 738 -9.01 14.24 42.82
CA MET A 738 -10.20 14.93 42.35
C MET A 738 -9.98 16.43 42.17
N ALA A 739 -9.19 17.07 43.05
CA ALA A 739 -8.79 18.48 42.96
C ALA A 739 -7.96 18.74 41.68
N ASP A 740 -7.02 17.88 41.36
CA ASP A 740 -6.22 17.96 40.12
C ASP A 740 -7.10 17.72 38.88
N LEU A 741 -8.02 16.76 38.92
CA LEU A 741 -8.93 16.47 37.81
C LEU A 741 -9.83 17.67 37.47
N LEU A 742 -10.49 18.22 38.50
CA LEU A 742 -11.45 19.32 38.37
C LEU A 742 -10.81 20.74 38.35
N ASN A 743 -9.50 20.81 38.47
CA ASN A 743 -8.72 22.05 38.57
C ASN A 743 -9.29 23.02 39.63
N ARG A 744 -9.59 22.48 40.84
CA ARG A 744 -10.09 23.22 41.99
C ARG A 744 -9.15 23.09 43.19
N PRO A 745 -9.08 24.05 44.10
CA PRO A 745 -8.34 23.87 45.35
C PRO A 745 -8.87 22.69 46.17
N ALA A 746 -8.00 21.89 46.74
CA ALA A 746 -8.35 20.69 47.48
C ALA A 746 -9.27 21.01 48.71
N GLU A 747 -9.10 22.22 49.27
CA GLU A 747 -9.89 22.70 50.38
C GLU A 747 -11.37 22.97 50.03
N GLU A 748 -11.68 23.17 48.77
CA GLU A 748 -13.08 23.36 48.28
C GLU A 748 -13.81 22.01 48.04
N LEU A 749 -13.06 20.90 48.02
CA LEU A 749 -13.59 19.54 47.80
C LEU A 749 -13.74 18.82 49.16
N ALA A 750 -14.94 18.86 49.72
CA ALA A 750 -15.23 18.24 50.98
C ALA A 750 -15.40 16.69 50.88
N VAL A 751 -14.39 15.99 50.28
CA VAL A 751 -14.45 14.55 50.08
C VAL A 751 -14.58 13.80 51.38
N PRO A 752 -13.87 14.13 52.49
CA PRO A 752 -14.08 13.51 53.78
C PRO A 752 -15.48 13.77 54.38
N GLU A 753 -16.06 14.94 54.10
CA GLU A 753 -17.45 15.30 54.54
C GLU A 753 -18.50 14.60 53.67
N LEU A 754 -18.20 14.35 52.38
CA LEU A 754 -19.03 13.53 51.49
C LEU A 754 -19.04 12.05 51.90
N ALA A 755 -17.98 11.59 52.55
CA ALA A 755 -17.86 10.26 53.11
C ALA A 755 -18.66 10.08 54.41
N GLY A 756 -19.16 11.16 55.05
CA GLY A 756 -19.89 11.10 56.32
C GLY A 756 -19.01 10.93 57.56
N ASP A 757 -19.58 10.96 58.77
CA ASP A 757 -18.87 10.92 60.05
C ASP A 757 -18.47 9.50 60.51
N GLY A 758 -18.18 8.61 59.60
CA GLY A 758 -17.35 7.41 59.85
C GLY A 758 -18.09 6.13 60.19
N SER A 759 -19.42 6.09 60.36
CA SER A 759 -20.08 4.85 60.77
C SER A 759 -20.97 4.15 59.72
N ASP A 760 -21.30 4.82 58.62
CA ASP A 760 -22.21 4.29 57.59
C ASP A 760 -21.88 4.76 56.14
N VAL A 761 -20.60 4.90 55.80
CA VAL A 761 -20.22 5.24 54.44
C VAL A 761 -20.18 4.02 53.55
N ASP A 762 -21.15 3.93 52.66
CA ASP A 762 -21.14 2.98 51.58
C ASP A 762 -20.30 3.55 50.41
N ARG A 763 -19.37 2.75 49.89
CA ARG A 763 -18.49 3.08 48.79
C ARG A 763 -19.27 3.52 47.55
N ASP A 764 -20.39 2.86 47.26
CA ASP A 764 -21.24 3.20 46.12
C ASP A 764 -21.89 4.59 46.30
N THR A 765 -22.30 4.94 47.51
CA THR A 765 -22.81 6.28 47.80
C THR A 765 -21.76 7.38 47.66
N LEU A 766 -20.50 7.11 48.07
CA LEU A 766 -19.38 8.05 47.86
C LEU A 766 -19.11 8.26 46.37
N LYS A 767 -19.08 7.16 45.61
CA LYS A 767 -18.91 7.18 44.15
C LYS A 767 -20.01 8.01 43.46
N GLU A 768 -21.30 7.76 43.78
CA GLU A 768 -22.41 8.52 43.19
C GLU A 768 -22.33 10.02 43.50
N ARG A 769 -21.98 10.39 44.76
CA ARG A 769 -21.81 11.79 45.14
C ARG A 769 -20.64 12.45 44.44
N LEU A 770 -19.48 11.80 44.30
CA LEU A 770 -18.33 12.35 43.55
C LEU A 770 -18.63 12.46 42.06
N GLN A 771 -19.35 11.48 41.48
CA GLN A 771 -19.78 11.56 40.09
C GLN A 771 -20.74 12.74 39.87
N ALA A 772 -21.70 12.95 40.76
CA ALA A 772 -22.61 14.11 40.68
C ALA A 772 -21.85 15.43 40.75
N LEU A 773 -20.89 15.56 41.69
CA LEU A 773 -20.04 16.75 41.81
C LEU A 773 -19.20 17.01 40.55
N ALA A 774 -18.64 16.00 39.95
CA ALA A 774 -17.86 16.10 38.74
C ALA A 774 -18.74 16.54 37.53
N VAL A 775 -19.93 15.98 37.40
CA VAL A 775 -20.91 16.38 36.37
C VAL A 775 -21.39 17.82 36.57
N GLU A 776 -21.68 18.25 37.81
CA GLU A 776 -22.05 19.64 38.12
C GLU A 776 -20.94 20.63 37.76
N ALA A 777 -19.69 20.26 38.07
CA ALA A 777 -18.53 21.07 37.69
C ALA A 777 -18.42 21.22 36.16
N TYR A 778 -18.65 20.14 35.41
CA TYR A 778 -18.64 20.16 33.94
C TYR A 778 -19.82 21.05 33.41
N GLU A 779 -21.02 20.91 33.96
CA GLU A 779 -22.16 21.74 33.55
C GLU A 779 -21.96 23.24 33.88
N ALA A 780 -21.20 23.54 34.93
CA ALA A 780 -20.79 24.91 35.23
C ALA A 780 -19.85 25.47 34.14
N ARG A 781 -18.92 24.65 33.64
CA ARG A 781 -18.04 25.02 32.50
C ARG A 781 -18.83 25.17 31.21
N GLU A 782 -19.77 24.30 30.95
CA GLU A 782 -20.66 24.40 29.77
C GLU A 782 -21.49 25.70 29.80
N ARG A 783 -22.00 26.10 30.98
CA ARG A 783 -22.70 27.40 31.16
C ARG A 783 -21.79 28.63 30.97
N GLU A 784 -20.50 28.53 31.35
CA GLU A 784 -19.50 29.58 31.20
C GLU A 784 -19.19 29.85 29.71
N PHE A 785 -18.99 28.82 28.90
CA PHE A 785 -18.60 28.93 27.49
C PHE A 785 -19.79 28.97 26.53
N GLY A 786 -20.93 28.46 26.93
CA GLY A 786 -22.06 28.16 26.07
C GLY A 786 -21.89 26.79 25.35
N PRO A 787 -23.03 26.17 25.00
CA PRO A 787 -23.04 24.79 24.50
C PRO A 787 -22.28 24.61 23.16
N GLU A 788 -22.37 25.55 22.25
CA GLU A 788 -21.75 25.46 20.93
C GLU A 788 -20.22 25.46 21.04
N LEU A 789 -19.65 26.45 21.75
CA LEU A 789 -18.21 26.56 21.94
C LEU A 789 -17.67 25.37 22.77
N MET A 790 -18.44 24.89 23.76
CA MET A 790 -18.06 23.71 24.55
C MET A 790 -17.95 22.48 23.66
N ARG A 791 -18.88 22.23 22.74
CA ARG A 791 -18.77 21.10 21.76
C ARG A 791 -17.53 21.22 20.86
N GLU A 792 -17.14 22.44 20.45
CA GLU A 792 -15.91 22.64 19.67
C GLU A 792 -14.66 22.37 20.48
N ILE A 793 -14.61 22.81 21.74
CA ILE A 793 -13.51 22.57 22.66
C ILE A 793 -13.35 21.06 22.94
N GLU A 794 -14.44 20.37 23.24
CA GLU A 794 -14.48 18.92 23.45
C GLU A 794 -13.94 18.16 22.24
N ARG A 795 -14.45 18.47 21.05
CA ARG A 795 -14.00 17.87 19.80
C ARG A 795 -12.50 18.07 19.60
N HIS A 796 -12.03 19.31 19.84
CA HIS A 796 -10.62 19.66 19.67
C HIS A 796 -9.71 18.85 20.59
N PHE A 797 -9.99 18.81 21.89
CA PHE A 797 -9.15 18.09 22.84
C PHE A 797 -9.23 16.58 22.67
N LEU A 798 -10.43 16.04 22.44
CA LEU A 798 -10.59 14.61 22.17
C LEU A 798 -9.76 14.18 20.97
N LEU A 799 -9.87 14.85 19.82
CA LEU A 799 -9.06 14.54 18.64
C LEU A 799 -7.57 14.71 18.89
N GLN A 800 -7.17 15.78 19.62
CA GLN A 800 -5.76 16.04 19.90
C GLN A 800 -5.13 14.94 20.77
N PHE A 801 -5.78 14.55 21.87
CA PHE A 801 -5.24 13.53 22.77
C PHE A 801 -5.35 12.14 22.17
N MET A 802 -6.43 11.84 21.43
CA MET A 802 -6.53 10.57 20.69
C MET A 802 -5.37 10.44 19.69
N ASP A 803 -5.10 11.46 18.88
CA ASP A 803 -4.02 11.42 17.90
C ASP A 803 -2.65 11.28 18.57
N MET A 804 -2.37 12.06 19.62
CA MET A 804 -1.09 12.03 20.34
C MET A 804 -0.85 10.69 21.03
N LYS A 805 -1.82 10.19 21.81
CA LYS A 805 -1.69 8.93 22.54
C LYS A 805 -1.67 7.72 21.63
N TRP A 806 -2.40 7.77 20.52
CA TRP A 806 -2.34 6.71 19.53
C TRP A 806 -0.96 6.61 18.85
N MET A 807 -0.32 7.73 18.52
CA MET A 807 1.04 7.74 17.99
C MET A 807 2.07 7.22 19.01
N GLU A 808 1.94 7.59 20.30
CA GLU A 808 2.76 7.04 21.38
C GLU A 808 2.56 5.53 21.50
N HIS A 809 1.31 5.07 21.43
CA HIS A 809 0.96 3.65 21.52
C HIS A 809 1.49 2.84 20.35
N LEU A 810 1.41 3.36 19.10
CA LEU A 810 2.01 2.68 17.95
C LEU A 810 3.50 2.40 18.15
N ARG A 811 4.25 3.39 18.67
CA ARG A 811 5.67 3.21 18.99
C ARG A 811 5.91 2.16 20.08
N ALA A 812 5.15 2.25 21.17
CA ALA A 812 5.29 1.30 22.27
C ALA A 812 4.92 -0.14 21.84
N MET A 813 3.99 -0.31 20.91
CA MET A 813 3.64 -1.60 20.33
C MET A 813 4.72 -2.14 19.38
N ASP A 814 5.41 -1.27 18.64
CA ASP A 814 6.56 -1.68 17.83
C ASP A 814 7.72 -2.16 18.74
N ASP A 815 8.04 -1.42 19.82
CA ASP A 815 9.03 -1.82 20.82
C ASP A 815 8.67 -3.17 21.48
N LEU A 816 7.37 -3.37 21.83
CA LEU A 816 6.89 -4.63 22.39
C LEU A 816 7.09 -5.78 21.39
N ARG A 817 6.78 -5.57 20.11
CA ARG A 817 6.91 -6.60 19.07
C ARG A 817 8.36 -7.05 18.87
N GLU A 818 9.31 -6.12 18.96
CA GLU A 818 10.74 -6.45 18.87
C GLU A 818 11.22 -7.31 20.04
N GLY A 819 10.76 -7.00 21.25
CA GLY A 819 11.17 -7.68 22.47
C GLY A 819 10.46 -9.01 22.76
N ILE A 820 9.23 -9.19 22.27
CA ILE A 820 8.35 -10.29 22.67
C ILE A 820 8.91 -11.68 22.32
N GLY A 821 9.72 -11.78 21.27
CA GLY A 821 10.35 -13.02 20.84
C GLY A 821 11.23 -13.67 21.92
N LEU A 822 11.77 -12.88 22.82
CA LEU A 822 12.59 -13.35 23.94
C LEU A 822 11.79 -14.17 24.96
N ARG A 823 10.47 -13.98 25.04
CA ARG A 823 9.58 -14.77 25.91
C ARG A 823 9.55 -16.25 25.55
N ALA A 824 9.88 -16.61 24.30
CA ALA A 824 9.99 -18.00 23.86
C ALA A 824 11.06 -18.80 24.62
N TYR A 825 12.13 -18.17 25.10
CA TYR A 825 13.14 -18.82 25.93
C TYR A 825 12.58 -19.27 27.27
N GLY A 826 11.54 -18.59 27.79
CA GLY A 826 10.77 -18.96 28.96
C GLY A 826 9.66 -19.96 28.72
N GLN A 827 9.62 -20.64 27.55
CA GLN A 827 8.56 -21.59 27.11
C GLN A 827 7.15 -20.97 27.07
N ARG A 828 7.04 -19.66 26.96
CA ARG A 828 5.78 -18.96 26.76
C ARG A 828 5.52 -18.74 25.26
N ASN A 829 4.25 -18.75 24.86
CA ASN A 829 3.89 -18.46 23.48
C ASN A 829 3.98 -16.93 23.24
N PRO A 830 4.90 -16.45 22.38
CA PRO A 830 5.09 -15.02 22.15
C PRO A 830 3.84 -14.27 21.68
N LEU A 831 2.98 -14.93 20.90
CA LEU A 831 1.75 -14.31 20.41
C LEU A 831 0.74 -14.09 21.54
N ILE A 832 0.60 -15.04 22.46
CA ILE A 832 -0.33 -14.91 23.59
C ILE A 832 0.17 -13.83 24.56
N GLU A 833 1.47 -13.82 24.88
CA GLU A 833 2.07 -12.78 25.71
C GLU A 833 1.90 -11.39 25.05
N TYR A 834 2.14 -11.29 23.73
CA TYR A 834 1.91 -10.06 22.99
C TYR A 834 0.46 -9.58 23.08
N GLN A 835 -0.52 -10.48 22.97
CA GLN A 835 -1.94 -10.14 23.07
C GLN A 835 -2.29 -9.60 24.46
N LEU A 836 -1.74 -10.19 25.53
CA LEU A 836 -1.99 -9.78 26.89
C LEU A 836 -1.37 -8.41 27.19
N GLU A 837 -0.07 -8.25 26.93
CA GLU A 837 0.64 -7.00 27.17
C GLU A 837 0.05 -5.86 26.29
N ALA A 838 -0.28 -6.13 25.02
CA ALA A 838 -0.93 -5.19 24.13
C ALA A 838 -2.30 -4.73 24.62
N PHE A 839 -3.07 -5.61 25.26
CA PHE A 839 -4.36 -5.27 25.81
C PHE A 839 -4.22 -4.35 27.04
N GLU A 840 -3.29 -4.64 27.94
CA GLU A 840 -3.00 -3.78 29.09
C GLU A 840 -2.51 -2.39 28.68
N MET A 841 -1.59 -2.33 27.71
CA MET A 841 -1.09 -1.06 27.15
C MET A 841 -2.22 -0.25 26.50
N PHE A 842 -3.12 -0.92 25.78
CA PHE A 842 -4.25 -0.26 25.13
C PHE A 842 -5.25 0.32 26.14
N GLN A 843 -5.56 -0.43 27.19
CA GLN A 843 -6.42 0.05 28.27
C GLN A 843 -5.79 1.27 28.97
N GLY A 844 -4.49 1.22 29.28
CA GLY A 844 -3.76 2.35 29.84
C GLY A 844 -3.79 3.58 28.94
N MET A 845 -3.62 3.41 27.62
CA MET A 845 -3.74 4.49 26.64
C MET A 845 -5.15 5.11 26.66
N MET A 846 -6.20 4.28 26.64
CA MET A 846 -7.59 4.77 26.64
C MET A 846 -7.91 5.53 27.93
N GLY A 847 -7.46 5.06 29.08
CA GLY A 847 -7.58 5.77 30.35
C GLY A 847 -6.85 7.12 30.32
N SER A 848 -5.64 7.18 29.77
CA SER A 848 -4.86 8.42 29.61
C SER A 848 -5.55 9.44 28.70
N ILE A 849 -6.18 8.99 27.58
CA ILE A 849 -6.96 9.87 26.69
C ILE A 849 -8.13 10.52 27.46
N GLN A 850 -8.85 9.72 28.26
CA GLN A 850 -9.98 10.20 29.05
C GLN A 850 -9.52 11.22 30.11
N GLU A 851 -8.48 10.89 30.86
CA GLU A 851 -7.97 11.75 31.92
C GLU A 851 -7.41 13.06 31.38
N ASP A 852 -6.55 13.02 30.33
CA ASP A 852 -5.94 14.22 29.74
C ASP A 852 -7.02 15.13 29.10
N THR A 853 -8.03 14.54 28.46
CA THR A 853 -9.15 15.28 27.88
C THR A 853 -9.94 16.04 28.97
N VAL A 854 -10.33 15.35 30.02
CA VAL A 854 -11.10 15.95 31.12
C VAL A 854 -10.29 17.02 31.82
N LYS A 855 -9.03 16.79 32.14
CA LYS A 855 -8.12 17.79 32.74
C LYS A 855 -7.99 19.03 31.84
N ALA A 856 -7.88 18.86 30.53
CA ALA A 856 -7.79 19.97 29.60
C ALA A 856 -9.08 20.81 29.58
N LEU A 857 -10.26 20.17 29.61
CA LEU A 857 -11.55 20.84 29.65
C LEU A 857 -11.72 21.73 30.86
N PHE A 858 -11.24 21.32 32.03
CA PHE A 858 -11.28 22.12 33.24
C PHE A 858 -10.19 23.21 33.31
N ARG A 859 -9.06 23.05 32.60
CA ARG A 859 -7.94 24.01 32.63
C ARG A 859 -7.99 25.04 31.52
N VAL A 860 -8.78 24.82 30.44
CA VAL A 860 -8.89 25.75 29.33
C VAL A 860 -9.42 27.11 29.75
N ARG A 861 -8.82 28.20 29.23
CA ARG A 861 -9.26 29.57 29.43
C ARG A 861 -9.42 30.23 28.07
N VAL A 862 -10.62 30.72 27.75
CA VAL A 862 -10.88 31.46 26.52
C VAL A 862 -10.56 32.90 26.77
N ARG A 863 -9.60 33.51 26.06
CA ARG A 863 -9.38 34.96 26.07
C ARG A 863 -10.37 35.59 25.12
N ALA A 864 -11.29 36.43 25.65
CA ALA A 864 -12.06 37.31 24.82
C ALA A 864 -11.13 38.42 24.28
N GLU A 865 -10.64 38.30 23.07
CA GLU A 865 -10.09 39.47 22.36
C GLU A 865 -11.23 40.40 21.97
N ALA A 866 -11.05 41.72 22.17
CA ALA A 866 -11.99 42.74 21.74
C ALA A 866 -12.27 42.56 20.21
N PRO A 867 -13.52 42.77 19.77
CA PRO A 867 -13.90 42.46 18.39
C PRO A 867 -13.10 43.31 17.42
N PRO A 868 -12.41 42.67 16.44
CA PRO A 868 -11.89 43.38 15.29
C PRO A 868 -13.06 43.87 14.46
N GLY A 869 -12.98 45.08 13.94
CA GLY A 869 -13.95 45.63 13.03
C GLY A 869 -14.28 44.70 11.86
N PRO A 870 -15.35 44.91 11.10
CA PRO A 870 -15.92 43.91 10.20
C PRO A 870 -15.01 43.63 9.03
N ALA A 871 -14.33 42.47 9.08
CA ALA A 871 -13.65 41.88 7.96
C ALA A 871 -13.53 40.36 8.12
N ALA A 872 -14.15 39.66 7.19
CA ALA A 872 -13.88 38.29 6.70
C ALA A 872 -13.83 37.14 7.72
N GLY A 873 -14.69 36.15 7.49
CA GLY A 873 -14.80 34.87 8.19
C GLY A 873 -13.46 34.18 8.45
N GLY A 874 -13.08 34.16 9.73
CA GLY A 874 -11.91 33.42 10.22
C GLY A 874 -12.35 32.58 11.42
N ASP A 875 -11.91 31.37 11.39
CA ASP A 875 -12.09 30.26 12.32
C ASP A 875 -11.98 30.67 13.80
N LEU A 876 -12.99 30.40 14.58
CA LEU A 876 -13.11 30.68 16.02
C LEU A 876 -12.04 29.94 16.85
N LEU A 877 -11.51 28.83 16.34
CA LEU A 877 -10.51 27.99 16.99
C LEU A 877 -9.10 28.63 17.07
N SER A 878 -8.76 29.57 16.19
CA SER A 878 -7.49 30.31 16.29
C SER A 878 -7.38 31.17 17.55
N ARG A 879 -8.49 31.36 18.25
CA ARG A 879 -8.61 32.18 19.48
C ARG A 879 -8.41 31.40 20.77
N ALA A 880 -8.53 30.05 20.75
CA ALA A 880 -8.44 29.20 21.95
C ALA A 880 -7.05 28.62 22.26
N THR A 881 -6.06 28.73 21.37
CA THR A 881 -4.78 28.01 21.46
C THR A 881 -3.68 28.70 22.25
N GLY A 882 -3.99 29.59 23.16
CA GLY A 882 -3.00 30.36 23.88
C GLY A 882 -2.61 29.87 25.26
N PHE A 883 -2.44 28.58 25.60
CA PHE A 883 -1.81 28.15 26.85
C PHE A 883 -1.51 26.66 26.98
N TYR A 884 -0.60 26.14 26.15
CA TYR A 884 0.26 25.01 26.55
C TYR A 884 1.62 25.27 25.91
N GLY A 885 2.54 25.79 26.74
CA GLY A 885 3.92 25.99 26.34
C GLY A 885 4.66 24.67 26.31
N GLY A 886 5.28 24.36 25.19
CA GLY A 886 6.24 23.30 25.06
C GLY A 886 5.95 22.36 23.88
N GLY A 887 6.43 22.71 22.69
CA GLY A 887 6.43 21.79 21.56
C GLY A 887 6.06 22.50 20.26
N GLN A 888 7.06 23.03 19.58
CA GLN A 888 6.89 23.45 18.19
C GLN A 888 6.59 22.22 17.32
N ALA A 889 5.37 22.10 16.86
CA ALA A 889 5.01 21.09 15.89
C ALA A 889 4.48 21.77 14.62
N ALA A 890 5.08 21.36 13.53
CA ALA A 890 4.60 21.21 12.19
C ALA A 890 4.29 22.48 11.38
N GLY A 891 5.24 22.81 10.54
CA GLY A 891 5.03 23.61 9.35
C GLY A 891 4.11 22.93 8.36
N ALA A 892 3.09 23.66 7.98
CA ALA A 892 2.16 23.30 6.94
C ALA A 892 2.83 23.27 5.56
N PHE A 893 2.50 22.28 4.78
CA PHE A 893 2.76 22.20 3.34
C PHE A 893 1.98 23.31 2.61
N GLY A 894 2.69 24.13 1.85
CA GLY A 894 2.11 25.07 0.91
C GLY A 894 3.18 25.89 0.21
N ARG A 895 3.76 25.36 -0.87
CA ARG A 895 4.49 26.16 -1.84
C ARG A 895 3.51 27.06 -2.59
N ARG A 896 3.65 28.37 -2.44
CA ARG A 896 3.19 29.35 -3.42
C ARG A 896 4.40 30.08 -3.99
N GLU A 897 4.59 29.96 -5.28
CA GLU A 897 5.51 30.81 -6.05
C GLU A 897 4.89 32.20 -6.26
N GLY A 898 5.75 33.18 -6.18
CA GLY A 898 5.62 34.45 -6.88
C GLY A 898 5.01 35.61 -6.13
N GLY A 899 5.84 36.53 -5.65
CA GLY A 899 5.40 37.90 -5.47
C GLY A 899 6.07 38.75 -4.41
N ARG A 900 7.05 39.58 -4.86
CA ARG A 900 7.56 40.86 -4.33
C ARG A 900 8.14 40.95 -2.89
N PRO A 901 9.29 41.60 -2.71
CA PRO A 901 10.00 41.67 -1.44
C PRO A 901 9.36 42.68 -0.50
N ALA A 902 9.08 42.28 0.73
CA ALA A 902 8.71 43.13 1.84
C ALA A 902 9.98 43.48 2.71
N PRO A 903 9.97 44.57 3.47
CA PRO A 903 11.16 45.24 4.01
C PRO A 903 11.82 44.46 5.14
N ARG A 904 13.16 44.52 5.19
CA ARG A 904 14.03 43.93 6.20
C ARG A 904 13.68 44.41 7.61
N VAL A 905 13.25 43.48 8.45
CA VAL A 905 13.22 43.63 9.90
C VAL A 905 14.58 43.26 10.47
N GLN A 906 15.18 44.16 11.22
CA GLN A 906 16.49 43.98 11.89
C GLN A 906 16.41 42.84 12.90
N GLN A 907 17.27 41.85 12.75
CA GLN A 907 17.45 40.76 13.74
C GLN A 907 18.01 41.33 15.03
N ARG A 908 17.29 41.16 16.12
CA ARG A 908 17.76 41.36 17.48
C ARG A 908 18.81 40.28 17.79
N ARG A 909 20.06 40.67 18.00
CA ARG A 909 21.13 39.78 18.43
C ARG A 909 20.79 39.14 19.77
N VAL A 910 20.73 37.80 19.79
CA VAL A 910 20.71 37.01 21.03
C VAL A 910 22.07 37.18 21.72
N ALA A 911 22.06 37.57 22.96
CA ALA A 911 23.26 37.73 23.75
C ALA A 911 23.97 36.38 23.92
N GLN A 912 25.22 36.29 23.49
CA GLN A 912 26.10 35.14 23.72
C GLN A 912 26.26 34.88 25.22
N LYS A 913 26.04 33.65 25.68
CA LYS A 913 26.37 33.24 27.06
C LYS A 913 27.89 33.36 27.26
N VAL A 914 28.31 34.27 28.13
CA VAL A 914 29.70 34.50 28.47
C VAL A 914 30.18 33.43 29.42
N GLY A 915 31.25 32.72 29.09
CA GLY A 915 31.83 31.68 29.92
C GLY A 915 32.52 32.25 31.17
N ARG A 916 32.59 31.47 32.24
CA ARG A 916 33.12 31.87 33.55
C ARG A 916 34.56 32.44 33.48
N ASN A 917 35.34 32.03 32.49
CA ASN A 917 36.74 32.44 32.29
C ASN A 917 36.93 33.48 31.17
N ASP A 918 35.87 33.88 30.48
CA ASP A 918 35.95 34.87 29.40
C ASP A 918 36.09 36.30 29.93
N PRO A 919 36.62 37.25 29.12
CA PRO A 919 36.66 38.65 29.49
C PRO A 919 35.26 39.18 29.79
N CYS A 920 35.11 39.92 30.86
CA CYS A 920 33.83 40.45 31.28
C CYS A 920 33.29 41.48 30.26
N PRO A 921 32.03 41.35 29.78
CA PRO A 921 31.45 42.25 28.79
C PRO A 921 31.27 43.70 29.28
N CYS A 922 31.50 43.95 30.58
CA CYS A 922 31.50 45.34 31.15
C CYS A 922 32.76 46.17 30.81
N GLY A 923 33.71 45.60 30.07
CA GLY A 923 34.94 46.35 29.65
C GLY A 923 36.02 46.52 30.74
N SER A 924 35.87 45.86 31.91
CA SER A 924 36.79 45.97 33.03
C SER A 924 38.13 45.24 32.86
N GLY A 925 38.34 44.50 31.77
CA GLY A 925 39.54 43.68 31.52
C GLY A 925 39.70 42.46 32.44
N LYS A 926 38.79 42.20 33.38
CA LYS A 926 38.80 41.05 34.28
C LYS A 926 37.96 39.89 33.72
N LYS A 927 38.31 38.67 34.11
CA LYS A 927 37.47 37.48 33.78
C LYS A 927 36.10 37.60 34.42
N TYR A 928 35.05 37.10 33.70
CA TYR A 928 33.65 37.23 34.12
C TYR A 928 33.37 36.78 35.55
N LYS A 929 33.99 35.67 36.01
CA LYS A 929 33.90 35.15 37.39
C LYS A 929 34.51 36.09 38.47
N HIS A 930 35.34 37.02 38.06
CA HIS A 930 36.02 37.99 38.97
C HIS A 930 35.48 39.43 38.83
N CYS A 931 34.39 39.58 38.05
CA CYS A 931 33.75 40.88 37.84
C CYS A 931 32.19 40.71 37.97
N CYS A 932 31.43 40.81 36.91
CA CYS A 932 29.97 40.75 36.95
C CYS A 932 29.39 39.38 37.30
N GLY A 933 30.13 38.29 37.11
CA GLY A 933 29.77 36.94 37.49
C GLY A 933 30.10 36.54 38.96
N ARG A 934 30.41 37.51 39.83
CA ARG A 934 30.78 37.25 41.25
C ARG A 934 29.56 37.22 42.18
N ALA A 935 28.38 37.61 41.68
CA ALA A 935 27.16 37.76 42.46
C ALA A 935 26.07 36.78 42.03
N GLY A 936 26.43 35.62 41.45
CA GLY A 936 25.51 34.55 41.08
C GLY A 936 25.99 33.19 41.54
#